data_98740a6eff9d7b59ed7b935e57556042
#
_entry.id   98740a6eff9d7b59ed7b935e57556042
#
_cell.length_a   1.000
_cell.length_b   1.000
_cell.length_c   1.000
_cell.angle_alpha   90.00
_cell.angle_beta   90.00
_cell.angle_gamma   90.00
#
_symmetry.space_group_name_H-M   'P 1'
#
loop_
_entity.id
_entity.type
_entity.pdbx_description
1 polymer ?
#
loop_
_entity_poly.entity_id
_entity_poly.type
_entity_poly.pdbx_seq_one_letter_code
_entity_poly.pdbx_strand_id
1 'polypeptide(L)'
;MVCIRCQKRPAIIFIQRMDNGQMKQEGYCLHCARELHIKPVDDLMKQFGMSDQDLDNMENRMESMMEEMGDANPLSMMMNMANGGEDADPDSMDEDLIPGSNATFPLGFTSSEKKDGDKKADRKNGKKPPKRKFLDTYCENLTRKAREGKLDDIIGRDREIYRTIQILSRRQKNNPCLIGEAGVGKTAIAEGIAERIAKGNVPIGLKDKEIYLLDLTSLVAGTQFRGQFEQRVKGLLSEVKAAGNVILFIDEIHTITSAGESEGAMNAGNILKPALSRGEIQVIGATTFNEYRKYIEKDQALERRFQPVRVEEPSVADTLAVMNGIKHYYEQHHHVQVPADVLSATVTLSERYITDRYLPDKAIDLLDEACACCNLAHPVISEYLGMQKELDALKQEEAEMENADVNEPIDYERVAERKTRIAKLEADLPAKQAAASEIQVTMDDVAKVIELWTGIPAVKIRETEFAKLANLEGELKKKIIGQDEAVHLVAQAIKRSRADLSGRRRPASFIFVGPTGVGKTELVKQLANQLFDGPDPLIRLDMSEYMEKYAVSRMIGSPPGYVGYEEAGQLTEKVRRRPYSVVLFDEIEKAHPDVMNILLQILDEGKINGAQGRTVDFSNTVICMTSNAGSSDQSIGGLGFNKSEEQLSEEKTRKALAQFLRPEFLGRVDEVIAFKPLSQQTLEGIAALMLDEYKPGMEAKGIAYSYTPAALKALVQKSQGGKFGARDLRRVIRKAVEDPAAERLIDGSLASGGTLVVDADENGEIILK
;
A
#
# COMPACT_ATOMS: atom_id res chain seq x y z
N MET A 1 -8.27 -46.13 -36.43
CA MET A 1 -7.92 -47.58 -36.20
C MET A 1 -9.18 -48.40 -36.35
N VAL A 2 -9.11 -49.56 -37.03
CA VAL A 2 -10.25 -50.47 -37.21
C VAL A 2 -10.23 -51.50 -36.08
N CYS A 3 -11.41 -52.00 -35.70
CA CYS A 3 -11.57 -53.00 -34.65
C CYS A 3 -10.73 -54.26 -34.94
N ILE A 4 -9.92 -54.70 -33.99
CA ILE A 4 -9.00 -55.84 -34.16
C ILE A 4 -9.75 -57.16 -34.39
N ARG A 5 -10.99 -57.30 -33.88
CA ARG A 5 -11.78 -58.55 -33.98
C ARG A 5 -12.59 -58.64 -35.28
N CYS A 6 -13.41 -57.66 -35.62
CA CYS A 6 -14.26 -57.73 -36.77
C CYS A 6 -13.63 -57.14 -38.06
N GLN A 7 -12.61 -56.29 -37.92
CA GLN A 7 -11.90 -55.63 -39.01
C GLN A 7 -12.80 -54.85 -40.00
N LYS A 8 -14.07 -54.59 -39.60
CA LYS A 8 -15.07 -53.92 -40.43
C LYS A 8 -15.48 -52.57 -39.89
N ARG A 9 -15.48 -52.39 -38.55
CA ARG A 9 -16.00 -51.22 -37.88
C ARG A 9 -14.89 -50.43 -37.19
N PRO A 10 -15.01 -49.12 -36.97
CA PRO A 10 -14.02 -48.35 -36.28
C PRO A 10 -13.86 -48.78 -34.81
N ALA A 11 -12.65 -48.80 -34.32
CA ALA A 11 -12.36 -49.11 -32.93
C ALA A 11 -12.65 -47.88 -32.05
N ILE A 12 -13.54 -48.08 -31.04
CA ILE A 12 -13.99 -47.00 -30.11
C ILE A 12 -13.44 -47.25 -28.71
N ILE A 13 -13.26 -48.54 -28.34
CA ILE A 13 -12.77 -48.94 -27.02
C ILE A 13 -11.34 -49.44 -27.14
N PHE A 14 -10.43 -48.88 -26.39
CA PHE A 14 -9.03 -49.26 -26.40
C PHE A 14 -8.65 -49.86 -25.05
N ILE A 15 -8.14 -51.12 -25.08
CA ILE A 15 -7.70 -51.85 -23.90
C ILE A 15 -6.20 -52.07 -23.99
N GLN A 16 -5.51 -51.83 -22.87
CA GLN A 16 -4.10 -52.15 -22.74
C GLN A 16 -3.95 -53.54 -22.11
N ARG A 17 -3.34 -54.45 -22.82
CA ARG A 17 -3.07 -55.83 -22.36
C ARG A 17 -1.57 -56.08 -22.33
N MET A 18 -1.11 -56.73 -21.28
CA MET A 18 0.27 -57.14 -21.18
C MET A 18 0.42 -58.49 -21.88
N ASP A 19 1.14 -58.54 -23.01
CA ASP A 19 1.47 -59.80 -23.72
C ASP A 19 2.99 -59.93 -23.79
N ASN A 20 3.53 -61.02 -23.24
CA ASN A 20 4.98 -61.30 -23.17
C ASN A 20 5.87 -60.16 -22.63
N GLY A 21 5.37 -59.37 -21.66
CA GLY A 21 6.15 -58.27 -21.02
C GLY A 21 6.16 -56.93 -21.81
N GLN A 22 5.42 -56.86 -22.92
CA GLN A 22 5.20 -55.59 -23.64
C GLN A 22 3.73 -55.16 -23.54
N MET A 23 3.50 -53.84 -23.30
CA MET A 23 2.17 -53.28 -23.32
C MET A 23 1.68 -53.14 -24.75
N LYS A 24 0.59 -53.88 -25.12
CA LYS A 24 -0.06 -53.80 -26.41
C LYS A 24 -1.43 -53.14 -26.25
N GLN A 25 -1.73 -52.16 -27.09
CA GLN A 25 -3.01 -51.47 -27.09
C GLN A 25 -3.89 -52.13 -28.16
N GLU A 26 -5.05 -52.67 -27.78
CA GLU A 26 -6.01 -53.32 -28.65
C GLU A 26 -7.28 -52.48 -28.71
N GLY A 27 -7.77 -52.20 -29.92
CA GLY A 27 -8.97 -51.41 -30.17
C GLY A 27 -10.16 -52.26 -30.61
N TYR A 28 -11.33 -52.08 -29.97
CA TYR A 28 -12.56 -52.84 -30.28
C TYR A 28 -13.72 -51.86 -30.61
N CYS A 29 -14.61 -52.25 -31.55
CA CYS A 29 -15.89 -51.56 -31.72
C CYS A 29 -16.85 -51.91 -30.58
N LEU A 30 -17.92 -51.15 -30.35
CA LEU A 30 -18.88 -51.33 -29.27
C LEU A 30 -19.51 -52.74 -29.29
N HIS A 31 -19.90 -53.22 -30.44
CA HIS A 31 -20.49 -54.55 -30.61
C HIS A 31 -19.50 -55.70 -30.23
N CYS A 32 -18.26 -55.65 -30.72
CA CYS A 32 -17.27 -56.67 -30.38
C CYS A 32 -16.80 -56.58 -28.90
N ALA A 33 -16.78 -55.38 -28.34
CA ALA A 33 -16.46 -55.17 -26.94
C ALA A 33 -17.52 -55.77 -25.99
N ARG A 34 -18.77 -55.69 -26.37
CA ARG A 34 -19.90 -56.33 -25.69
C ARG A 34 -19.85 -57.84 -25.78
N GLU A 35 -19.68 -58.44 -26.98
CA GLU A 35 -19.53 -59.90 -27.13
C GLU A 35 -18.35 -60.49 -26.33
N LEU A 36 -17.36 -59.67 -26.04
CA LEU A 36 -16.21 -60.04 -25.19
C LEU A 36 -16.44 -59.76 -23.71
N HIS A 37 -17.66 -59.31 -23.34
CA HIS A 37 -18.02 -58.96 -21.96
C HIS A 37 -17.00 -58.04 -21.27
N ILE A 38 -16.59 -57.00 -21.99
CA ILE A 38 -15.63 -56.02 -21.43
C ILE A 38 -16.37 -55.17 -20.39
N LYS A 39 -16.00 -55.33 -19.13
CA LYS A 39 -16.69 -54.75 -17.97
C LYS A 39 -17.18 -53.30 -18.13
N PRO A 40 -16.41 -52.34 -18.64
CA PRO A 40 -16.89 -50.96 -18.85
C PRO A 40 -18.09 -50.83 -19.78
N VAL A 41 -18.28 -51.75 -20.74
CA VAL A 41 -19.43 -51.72 -21.68
C VAL A 41 -20.65 -52.33 -21.00
N ASP A 42 -20.48 -53.44 -20.29
CA ASP A 42 -21.56 -54.11 -19.55
C ASP A 42 -22.10 -53.20 -18.42
N ASP A 43 -21.21 -52.47 -17.76
CA ASP A 43 -21.57 -51.51 -16.68
C ASP A 43 -22.31 -50.28 -17.26
N LEU A 44 -21.90 -49.78 -18.44
CA LEU A 44 -22.55 -48.67 -19.14
C LEU A 44 -23.97 -49.05 -19.57
N MET A 45 -24.16 -50.27 -20.12
CA MET A 45 -25.49 -50.76 -20.51
C MET A 45 -26.42 -50.90 -19.30
N LYS A 46 -25.91 -51.38 -18.15
CA LYS A 46 -26.70 -51.49 -16.92
C LYS A 46 -27.06 -50.13 -16.33
N GLN A 47 -26.15 -49.21 -16.37
CA GLN A 47 -26.33 -47.88 -15.76
C GLN A 47 -27.30 -47.00 -16.57
N PHE A 48 -27.31 -47.12 -17.89
CA PHE A 48 -28.15 -46.30 -18.76
C PHE A 48 -29.36 -47.03 -19.38
N GLY A 49 -29.59 -48.31 -19.01
CA GLY A 49 -30.74 -49.09 -19.48
C GLY A 49 -30.82 -49.24 -21.03
N MET A 50 -29.68 -49.21 -21.73
CA MET A 50 -29.59 -49.24 -23.17
C MET A 50 -29.85 -50.64 -23.72
N SER A 51 -30.71 -50.72 -24.78
CA SER A 51 -30.95 -51.95 -25.52
C SER A 51 -29.91 -52.17 -26.63
N ASP A 52 -29.87 -53.40 -27.16
CA ASP A 52 -29.00 -53.75 -28.30
C ASP A 52 -29.22 -52.86 -29.53
N GLN A 53 -30.49 -52.49 -29.79
CA GLN A 53 -30.86 -51.61 -30.88
C GLN A 53 -30.36 -50.17 -30.72
N ASP A 54 -30.22 -49.70 -29.48
CA ASP A 54 -29.67 -48.38 -29.20
C ASP A 54 -28.16 -48.30 -29.46
N LEU A 55 -27.45 -49.39 -29.19
CA LEU A 55 -26.01 -49.52 -29.48
C LEU A 55 -25.74 -49.57 -30.99
N ASP A 56 -26.55 -50.35 -31.76
CA ASP A 56 -26.43 -50.41 -33.20
C ASP A 56 -26.79 -49.08 -33.87
N ASN A 57 -27.81 -48.37 -33.35
CA ASN A 57 -28.17 -47.03 -33.83
C ASN A 57 -27.07 -46.01 -33.56
N MET A 58 -26.38 -46.13 -32.44
CA MET A 58 -25.28 -45.26 -32.08
C MET A 58 -24.03 -45.52 -32.93
N GLU A 59 -23.69 -46.79 -33.22
CA GLU A 59 -22.59 -47.14 -34.12
C GLU A 59 -22.90 -46.66 -35.58
N ASN A 60 -24.12 -46.86 -36.09
CA ASN A 60 -24.50 -46.42 -37.43
C ASN A 60 -24.47 -44.87 -37.56
N ARG A 61 -24.87 -44.12 -36.52
CA ARG A 61 -24.74 -42.67 -36.50
C ARG A 61 -23.30 -42.19 -36.49
N MET A 62 -22.40 -42.87 -35.75
CA MET A 62 -20.99 -42.56 -35.76
C MET A 62 -20.32 -42.89 -37.09
N GLU A 63 -20.74 -43.98 -37.76
CA GLU A 63 -20.22 -44.38 -39.06
C GLU A 63 -20.60 -43.37 -40.15
N SER A 64 -21.88 -42.93 -40.18
CA SER A 64 -22.34 -41.89 -41.12
C SER A 64 -21.66 -40.53 -40.90
N MET A 65 -21.36 -40.16 -39.65
CA MET A 65 -20.60 -38.92 -39.33
C MET A 65 -19.13 -39.03 -39.74
N MET A 66 -18.52 -40.21 -39.64
CA MET A 66 -17.14 -40.42 -40.10
C MET A 66 -16.99 -40.41 -41.60
N GLU A 67 -18.02 -40.83 -42.36
CA GLU A 67 -18.03 -40.77 -43.84
C GLU A 67 -18.16 -39.33 -44.35
N GLU A 68 -18.89 -38.44 -43.63
CA GLU A 68 -19.06 -37.03 -44.02
C GLU A 68 -17.83 -36.14 -43.75
N MET A 69 -16.90 -36.53 -42.87
CA MET A 69 -15.89 -35.61 -42.36
C MET A 69 -14.43 -35.94 -42.72
N GLY A 70 -14.10 -36.92 -43.55
CA GLY A 70 -12.76 -37.19 -44.07
C GLY A 70 -11.61 -36.85 -43.14
N ASP A 71 -10.70 -37.79 -42.79
CA ASP A 71 -9.39 -37.65 -42.09
C ASP A 71 -9.30 -36.84 -40.78
N ALA A 72 -10.37 -36.51 -40.08
CA ALA A 72 -10.35 -35.84 -38.79
C ALA A 72 -10.22 -36.85 -37.62
N ASN A 73 -9.35 -36.52 -36.68
CA ASN A 73 -9.02 -37.35 -35.53
C ASN A 73 -10.26 -37.65 -34.65
N PRO A 74 -10.62 -38.95 -34.41
CA PRO A 74 -11.84 -39.34 -33.66
C PRO A 74 -11.97 -38.71 -32.24
N LEU A 75 -10.86 -38.35 -31.64
CA LEU A 75 -10.83 -37.78 -30.30
C LEU A 75 -11.33 -36.31 -30.27
N SER A 76 -11.10 -35.55 -31.34
CA SER A 76 -11.58 -34.17 -31.44
C SER A 76 -13.10 -34.13 -31.71
N MET A 77 -13.64 -35.18 -32.32
CA MET A 77 -15.06 -35.33 -32.60
C MET A 77 -15.86 -35.68 -31.32
N MET A 78 -15.31 -36.53 -30.47
CA MET A 78 -15.88 -36.83 -29.14
C MET A 78 -15.92 -35.59 -28.23
N MET A 79 -14.88 -34.75 -28.27
CA MET A 79 -14.84 -33.49 -27.50
C MET A 79 -15.87 -32.46 -28.00
N ASN A 80 -16.14 -32.39 -29.31
CA ASN A 80 -17.16 -31.48 -29.85
C ASN A 80 -18.61 -31.98 -29.60
N MET A 81 -18.86 -33.26 -29.52
CA MET A 81 -20.18 -33.80 -29.15
C MET A 81 -20.47 -33.61 -27.63
N ALA A 82 -19.45 -33.67 -26.76
CA ALA A 82 -19.61 -33.39 -25.34
C ALA A 82 -19.92 -31.93 -25.05
N ASN A 83 -19.51 -30.96 -25.91
CA ASN A 83 -19.74 -29.53 -25.73
C ASN A 83 -21.03 -29.02 -26.42
N GLY A 84 -21.82 -29.85 -27.08
CA GLY A 84 -23.05 -29.47 -27.77
C GLY A 84 -24.35 -29.58 -26.96
N GLY A 85 -24.29 -29.96 -25.71
CA GLY A 85 -25.43 -30.03 -24.77
C GLY A 85 -25.49 -28.82 -23.87
N GLU A 86 -26.52 -28.00 -23.99
CA GLU A 86 -26.86 -26.92 -23.05
C GLU A 86 -27.14 -27.51 -21.67
N ASP A 87 -26.62 -26.81 -20.62
CA ASP A 87 -26.87 -27.03 -19.19
C ASP A 87 -26.11 -28.21 -18.51
N ALA A 88 -24.85 -28.02 -18.20
CA ALA A 88 -24.20 -28.73 -17.10
C ALA A 88 -23.35 -27.75 -16.28
N ASP A 89 -23.73 -27.61 -15.01
CA ASP A 89 -23.08 -26.83 -13.98
C ASP A 89 -21.65 -27.37 -13.70
N PRO A 90 -20.59 -26.56 -13.76
CA PRO A 90 -19.22 -27.05 -13.57
C PRO A 90 -18.87 -27.50 -12.14
N ASP A 91 -19.75 -27.23 -11.18
CA ASP A 91 -19.44 -27.43 -9.73
C ASP A 91 -19.94 -28.74 -9.12
N SER A 92 -20.45 -29.69 -9.93
CA SER A 92 -20.86 -31.02 -9.43
C SER A 92 -20.00 -32.16 -10.00
N MET A 93 -18.71 -32.15 -9.76
CA MET A 93 -17.88 -33.33 -9.85
C MET A 93 -17.36 -33.69 -8.46
N ASP A 94 -18.07 -34.59 -7.79
CA ASP A 94 -17.61 -35.27 -6.59
C ASP A 94 -16.33 -36.07 -6.88
N GLU A 95 -15.33 -35.87 -6.03
CA GLU A 95 -13.98 -36.47 -6.08
C GLU A 95 -13.95 -37.93 -5.55
N ASP A 96 -14.93 -38.77 -5.81
CA ASP A 96 -14.90 -40.17 -5.41
C ASP A 96 -15.02 -41.13 -6.58
N LEU A 97 -13.95 -41.29 -7.36
CA LEU A 97 -13.80 -42.37 -8.32
C LEU A 97 -12.48 -43.13 -8.11
N ILE A 98 -12.63 -44.25 -7.51
CA ILE A 98 -11.73 -45.35 -7.15
C ILE A 98 -10.53 -45.50 -8.11
N PRO A 99 -9.30 -45.67 -7.61
CA PRO A 99 -8.13 -45.97 -8.43
C PRO A 99 -8.11 -47.44 -8.83
N GLY A 100 -8.22 -47.73 -10.10
CA GLY A 100 -7.94 -49.10 -10.60
C GLY A 100 -8.58 -49.58 -11.89
N SER A 101 -9.21 -48.78 -12.73
CA SER A 101 -9.67 -49.22 -14.05
C SER A 101 -9.18 -48.34 -15.19
N ASN A 102 -8.26 -48.86 -16.01
CA ASN A 102 -7.72 -48.20 -17.20
C ASN A 102 -8.73 -48.20 -18.38
N ALA A 103 -9.88 -47.53 -18.25
CA ALA A 103 -10.80 -47.33 -19.34
C ALA A 103 -11.44 -45.95 -19.26
N THR A 104 -11.18 -45.10 -20.25
CA THR A 104 -11.68 -43.74 -20.32
C THR A 104 -12.93 -43.69 -21.21
N PHE A 105 -14.10 -43.38 -20.62
CA PHE A 105 -15.32 -43.06 -21.35
C PHE A 105 -15.84 -41.66 -20.97
N PRO A 106 -16.13 -40.81 -21.95
CA PRO A 106 -16.93 -39.59 -21.71
C PRO A 106 -18.27 -39.71 -22.42
N LEU A 107 -19.34 -40.09 -21.74
CA LEU A 107 -20.70 -40.03 -22.27
C LEU A 107 -21.68 -39.68 -21.16
N GLY A 108 -22.14 -38.44 -21.18
CA GLY A 108 -23.33 -38.04 -20.45
C GLY A 108 -24.52 -37.92 -21.42
N PHE A 109 -25.55 -38.75 -21.23
CA PHE A 109 -26.86 -38.59 -21.90
C PHE A 109 -27.93 -38.41 -20.84
N THR A 110 -28.68 -37.33 -20.96
CA THR A 110 -29.95 -37.15 -20.26
C THR A 110 -31.10 -37.35 -21.23
N SER A 111 -32.02 -38.30 -20.92
CA SER A 111 -33.25 -38.53 -21.65
C SER A 111 -34.27 -37.44 -21.36
N SER A 112 -34.75 -36.74 -22.38
CA SER A 112 -35.93 -35.86 -22.30
C SER A 112 -37.17 -36.58 -22.79
N GLU A 113 -38.14 -36.81 -21.88
CA GLU A 113 -39.50 -37.18 -22.24
C GLU A 113 -40.21 -36.03 -22.97
N LYS A 114 -40.72 -36.32 -24.17
CA LYS A 114 -41.63 -35.46 -24.91
C LYS A 114 -43.03 -35.56 -24.30
N LYS A 115 -43.60 -34.43 -23.86
CA LYS A 115 -45.03 -34.23 -23.77
C LYS A 115 -45.48 -33.31 -24.90
N ASP A 116 -46.26 -33.86 -25.82
CA ASP A 116 -47.01 -33.13 -26.84
C ASP A 116 -48.14 -32.32 -26.18
N GLY A 117 -48.27 -31.09 -26.61
CA GLY A 117 -49.37 -30.22 -26.23
C GLY A 117 -49.39 -28.93 -27.05
N ASP A 118 -50.16 -29.00 -28.14
CA ASP A 118 -50.49 -27.86 -29.00
C ASP A 118 -51.01 -26.65 -28.24
N LYS A 119 -50.45 -25.46 -28.50
CA LYS A 119 -51.20 -24.20 -28.60
C LYS A 119 -50.46 -23.14 -29.40
N LYS A 120 -51.04 -22.79 -30.56
CA LYS A 120 -50.74 -21.58 -31.34
C LYS A 120 -51.11 -20.35 -30.55
N ALA A 121 -50.19 -19.39 -30.41
CA ALA A 121 -50.54 -17.97 -30.32
C ALA A 121 -49.31 -17.07 -30.55
N ASP A 122 -49.44 -16.15 -31.46
CA ASP A 122 -48.86 -14.83 -31.65
C ASP A 122 -47.35 -14.58 -31.51
N ARG A 123 -46.74 -14.46 -32.67
CA ARG A 123 -45.43 -13.80 -32.90
C ARG A 123 -45.54 -12.29 -32.64
N LYS A 124 -45.08 -11.82 -31.47
CA LYS A 124 -44.56 -10.47 -31.32
C LYS A 124 -43.01 -10.52 -31.28
N ASN A 125 -42.42 -9.84 -32.26
CA ASN A 125 -40.97 -9.69 -32.44
C ASN A 125 -40.36 -8.90 -31.23
N GLY A 126 -39.92 -9.61 -30.22
CA GLY A 126 -38.99 -9.10 -29.21
C GLY A 126 -37.73 -9.93 -29.27
N LYS A 127 -36.66 -9.42 -29.87
CA LYS A 127 -35.34 -10.03 -29.78
C LYS A 127 -35.00 -10.12 -28.29
N LYS A 128 -34.95 -11.31 -27.70
CA LYS A 128 -34.36 -11.52 -26.38
C LYS A 128 -32.93 -10.98 -26.41
N PRO A 129 -32.52 -10.15 -25.42
CA PRO A 129 -31.17 -9.67 -25.36
C PRO A 129 -30.19 -10.87 -25.36
N PRO A 130 -29.05 -10.77 -26.06
CA PRO A 130 -28.07 -11.84 -26.09
C PRO A 130 -27.66 -12.21 -24.65
N LYS A 131 -27.61 -13.49 -24.35
CA LYS A 131 -27.14 -13.98 -23.04
C LYS A 131 -25.67 -13.46 -22.82
N ARG A 132 -25.41 -12.75 -21.75
CA ARG A 132 -24.11 -12.14 -21.41
C ARG A 132 -23.35 -13.01 -20.39
N LYS A 133 -23.14 -14.30 -20.72
CA LYS A 133 -22.58 -15.29 -19.81
C LYS A 133 -21.18 -14.93 -19.31
N PHE A 134 -20.27 -14.54 -20.20
CA PHE A 134 -18.89 -14.16 -19.83
C PHE A 134 -18.84 -12.80 -19.13
N LEU A 135 -19.63 -11.83 -19.55
CA LEU A 135 -19.72 -10.53 -18.90
C LEU A 135 -20.23 -10.64 -17.45
N ASP A 136 -21.28 -11.45 -17.24
CA ASP A 136 -21.87 -11.62 -15.91
C ASP A 136 -20.98 -12.46 -14.96
N THR A 137 -20.12 -13.36 -15.52
CA THR A 137 -19.22 -14.20 -14.71
C THR A 137 -17.91 -13.50 -14.34
N TYR A 138 -17.32 -12.72 -15.27
CA TYR A 138 -15.96 -12.15 -15.09
C TYR A 138 -15.93 -10.64 -14.97
N CYS A 139 -17.09 -9.97 -15.05
CA CYS A 139 -17.16 -8.52 -14.99
C CYS A 139 -18.28 -8.05 -14.05
N GLU A 140 -18.03 -6.99 -13.33
CA GLU A 140 -19.00 -6.34 -12.50
C GLU A 140 -19.63 -5.14 -13.21
N ASN A 141 -20.96 -5.04 -13.27
CA ASN A 141 -21.67 -3.94 -13.95
C ASN A 141 -21.79 -2.72 -13.02
N LEU A 142 -20.89 -1.75 -13.15
CA LEU A 142 -20.88 -0.51 -12.35
C LEU A 142 -22.11 0.35 -12.62
N THR A 143 -22.58 0.43 -13.87
CA THR A 143 -23.77 1.22 -14.23
C THR A 143 -25.06 0.66 -13.61
N ARG A 144 -25.15 -0.67 -13.46
CA ARG A 144 -26.26 -1.31 -12.73
C ARG A 144 -26.19 -0.99 -11.26
N LYS A 145 -25.02 -1.13 -10.64
CA LYS A 145 -24.81 -0.73 -9.22
C LYS A 145 -25.18 0.74 -8.96
N ALA A 146 -24.78 1.64 -9.88
CA ALA A 146 -25.15 3.05 -9.82
C ALA A 146 -26.68 3.25 -9.85
N ARG A 147 -27.41 2.53 -10.71
CA ARG A 147 -28.87 2.60 -10.77
C ARG A 147 -29.56 2.03 -9.52
N GLU A 148 -28.93 1.06 -8.89
CA GLU A 148 -29.39 0.46 -7.64
C GLU A 148 -29.02 1.29 -6.38
N GLY A 149 -28.27 2.39 -6.55
CA GLY A 149 -27.80 3.22 -5.43
C GLY A 149 -26.75 2.55 -4.54
N LYS A 150 -25.98 1.59 -5.08
CA LYS A 150 -24.95 0.82 -4.36
C LYS A 150 -23.54 1.36 -4.54
N LEU A 151 -23.36 2.49 -5.22
CA LEU A 151 -22.09 3.18 -5.35
C LEU A 151 -22.07 4.39 -4.43
N ASP A 152 -20.92 4.66 -3.87
CA ASP A 152 -20.69 5.84 -3.05
C ASP A 152 -20.64 7.11 -3.91
N ASP A 153 -21.04 8.24 -3.36
CA ASP A 153 -20.97 9.52 -4.06
C ASP A 153 -19.53 9.94 -4.35
N ILE A 154 -19.23 10.24 -5.61
CA ILE A 154 -17.88 10.64 -6.04
C ILE A 154 -17.73 12.15 -5.99
N ILE A 155 -16.84 12.62 -5.13
CA ILE A 155 -16.58 14.04 -4.86
C ILE A 155 -15.19 14.44 -5.32
N GLY A 156 -15.06 15.63 -5.89
CA GLY A 156 -13.76 16.27 -6.16
C GLY A 156 -13.01 15.79 -7.41
N ARG A 157 -13.63 14.92 -8.25
CA ARG A 157 -12.99 14.39 -9.49
C ARG A 157 -13.67 14.87 -10.79
N ASP A 158 -14.37 15.97 -10.76
CA ASP A 158 -15.14 16.49 -11.90
C ASP A 158 -14.32 16.73 -13.15
N ARG A 159 -13.08 17.22 -13.01
CA ARG A 159 -12.18 17.51 -14.14
C ARG A 159 -11.75 16.24 -14.85
N GLU A 160 -11.33 15.23 -14.10
CA GLU A 160 -10.87 13.94 -14.61
C GLU A 160 -12.03 13.15 -15.22
N ILE A 161 -13.20 13.15 -14.58
CA ILE A 161 -14.44 12.55 -15.10
C ILE A 161 -14.85 13.24 -16.41
N TYR A 162 -14.89 14.57 -16.45
CA TYR A 162 -15.23 15.33 -17.66
C TYR A 162 -14.25 15.01 -18.79
N ARG A 163 -12.94 15.00 -18.50
CA ARG A 163 -11.89 14.69 -19.49
C ARG A 163 -12.04 13.28 -20.03
N THR A 164 -12.34 12.32 -19.17
CA THR A 164 -12.56 10.91 -19.54
C THR A 164 -13.79 10.77 -20.44
N ILE A 165 -14.91 11.41 -20.10
CA ILE A 165 -16.13 11.45 -20.93
C ILE A 165 -15.84 12.09 -22.29
N GLN A 166 -15.06 13.17 -22.32
CA GLN A 166 -14.65 13.83 -23.57
C GLN A 166 -13.85 12.89 -24.47
N ILE A 167 -12.93 12.09 -23.91
CA ILE A 167 -12.14 11.11 -24.66
C ILE A 167 -13.02 9.98 -25.16
N LEU A 168 -13.91 9.41 -24.34
CA LEU A 168 -14.85 8.36 -24.72
C LEU A 168 -15.78 8.78 -25.89
N SER A 169 -16.08 10.07 -25.99
CA SER A 169 -16.93 10.62 -27.05
C SER A 169 -16.19 10.84 -28.38
N ARG A 170 -14.88 10.63 -28.46
CA ARG A 170 -14.09 10.81 -29.69
C ARG A 170 -14.38 9.70 -30.71
N ARG A 171 -14.22 10.03 -31.98
CA ARG A 171 -14.30 9.04 -33.08
C ARG A 171 -13.10 8.08 -33.12
N GLN A 172 -11.91 8.59 -32.74
CA GLN A 172 -10.65 7.83 -32.69
C GLN A 172 -9.90 8.17 -31.41
N LYS A 173 -9.02 7.28 -30.95
CA LYS A 173 -8.31 7.40 -29.67
C LYS A 173 -9.28 7.63 -28.52
N ASN A 174 -10.34 6.82 -28.51
CA ASN A 174 -11.47 6.94 -27.59
C ASN A 174 -11.34 6.03 -26.33
N ASN A 175 -10.13 5.53 -26.06
CA ASN A 175 -9.84 4.77 -24.87
C ASN A 175 -9.02 5.63 -23.92
N PRO A 176 -9.61 6.17 -22.83
CA PRO A 176 -8.86 6.86 -21.78
C PRO A 176 -8.04 5.88 -20.98
N CYS A 177 -6.84 6.31 -20.56
CA CYS A 177 -6.02 5.62 -19.58
C CYS A 177 -5.80 6.54 -18.38
N LEU A 178 -6.35 6.18 -17.23
CA LEU A 178 -6.20 6.90 -15.98
C LEU A 178 -4.81 6.57 -15.40
N ILE A 179 -3.94 7.58 -15.28
CA ILE A 179 -2.57 7.40 -14.84
C ILE A 179 -2.36 8.16 -13.53
N GLY A 180 -2.00 7.43 -12.48
CA GLY A 180 -1.76 8.01 -11.15
C GLY A 180 -1.25 6.95 -10.20
N GLU A 181 -0.71 7.35 -9.07
CA GLU A 181 -0.22 6.43 -8.03
C GLU A 181 -1.37 5.58 -7.43
N ALA A 182 -1.02 4.50 -6.73
CA ALA A 182 -2.02 3.68 -6.04
C ALA A 182 -2.75 4.51 -4.96
N GLY A 183 -4.06 4.30 -4.79
CA GLY A 183 -4.84 5.00 -3.75
C GLY A 183 -5.29 6.43 -4.09
N VAL A 184 -4.96 6.98 -5.29
CA VAL A 184 -5.42 8.34 -5.67
C VAL A 184 -6.88 8.39 -6.16
N GLY A 185 -7.60 7.26 -6.20
CA GLY A 185 -9.01 7.22 -6.59
C GLY A 185 -9.26 7.04 -8.10
N LYS A 186 -8.43 6.28 -8.81
CA LYS A 186 -8.64 5.98 -10.25
C LYS A 186 -9.93 5.19 -10.50
N THR A 187 -10.24 4.23 -9.66
CA THR A 187 -11.46 3.40 -9.74
C THR A 187 -12.70 4.24 -9.49
N ALA A 188 -12.65 5.16 -8.52
CA ALA A 188 -13.72 6.11 -8.24
C ALA A 188 -14.11 6.96 -9.47
N ILE A 189 -13.15 7.33 -10.33
CA ILE A 189 -13.47 8.05 -11.57
C ILE A 189 -14.34 7.20 -12.52
N ALA A 190 -14.08 5.89 -12.63
CA ALA A 190 -14.90 4.99 -13.46
C ALA A 190 -16.31 4.83 -12.87
N GLU A 191 -16.44 4.73 -11.55
CA GLU A 191 -17.70 4.70 -10.83
C GLU A 191 -18.48 6.01 -11.00
N GLY A 192 -17.81 7.16 -10.90
CA GLY A 192 -18.43 8.46 -11.15
C GLY A 192 -18.94 8.65 -12.58
N ILE A 193 -18.26 8.04 -13.57
CA ILE A 193 -18.77 8.03 -14.94
C ILE A 193 -20.01 7.14 -15.04
N ALA A 194 -20.00 5.96 -14.39
CA ALA A 194 -21.13 5.06 -14.34
C ALA A 194 -22.36 5.72 -13.69
N GLU A 195 -22.15 6.46 -12.63
CA GLU A 195 -23.17 7.25 -11.95
C GLU A 195 -23.75 8.35 -12.86
N ARG A 196 -22.90 9.11 -13.58
CA ARG A 196 -23.36 10.11 -14.54
C ARG A 196 -24.14 9.50 -15.71
N ILE A 197 -23.75 8.30 -16.17
CA ILE A 197 -24.52 7.57 -17.19
C ILE A 197 -25.88 7.15 -16.61
N ALA A 198 -25.92 6.62 -15.39
CA ALA A 198 -27.16 6.23 -14.73
C ALA A 198 -28.13 7.40 -14.52
N LYS A 199 -27.62 8.58 -14.14
CA LYS A 199 -28.37 9.84 -14.00
C LYS A 199 -28.68 10.53 -15.34
N GLY A 200 -28.13 10.04 -16.47
CA GLY A 200 -28.34 10.64 -17.80
C GLY A 200 -27.53 11.93 -18.07
N ASN A 201 -26.60 12.29 -17.19
CA ASN A 201 -25.76 13.50 -17.26
C ASN A 201 -24.52 13.31 -18.13
N VAL A 202 -24.69 12.68 -19.31
CA VAL A 202 -23.62 12.42 -20.29
C VAL A 202 -24.10 12.77 -21.69
N PRO A 203 -23.20 12.98 -22.68
CA PRO A 203 -23.54 13.16 -24.07
C PRO A 203 -24.40 12.01 -24.61
N ILE A 204 -25.27 12.29 -25.58
CA ILE A 204 -26.24 11.35 -26.15
C ILE A 204 -25.60 10.00 -26.55
N GLY A 205 -24.38 10.02 -27.11
CA GLY A 205 -23.66 8.81 -27.53
C GLY A 205 -23.22 7.88 -26.38
N LEU A 206 -23.28 8.36 -25.12
CA LEU A 206 -22.89 7.57 -23.92
C LEU A 206 -24.10 7.20 -23.05
N LYS A 207 -25.31 7.70 -23.31
CA LYS A 207 -26.50 7.45 -22.47
C LYS A 207 -26.89 5.99 -22.33
N ASP A 208 -26.71 5.22 -23.42
CA ASP A 208 -27.07 3.81 -23.47
C ASP A 208 -25.88 2.88 -23.20
N LYS A 209 -24.73 3.44 -22.85
CA LYS A 209 -23.53 2.67 -22.53
C LYS A 209 -23.58 2.14 -21.11
N GLU A 210 -22.94 0.99 -20.93
CA GLU A 210 -22.78 0.31 -19.64
C GLU A 210 -21.29 0.12 -19.36
N ILE A 211 -20.85 0.45 -18.16
CA ILE A 211 -19.44 0.24 -17.73
C ILE A 211 -19.37 -1.06 -16.93
N TYR A 212 -18.48 -1.92 -17.36
CA TYR A 212 -18.16 -3.19 -16.70
C TYR A 212 -16.73 -3.19 -16.18
N LEU A 213 -16.55 -3.39 -14.89
CA LEU A 213 -15.24 -3.61 -14.27
C LEU A 213 -14.80 -5.05 -14.56
N LEU A 214 -13.69 -5.23 -15.26
CA LEU A 214 -13.13 -6.53 -15.56
C LEU A 214 -12.27 -7.06 -14.42
N ASP A 215 -12.65 -8.20 -13.84
CA ASP A 215 -11.83 -8.92 -12.88
C ASP A 215 -10.87 -9.88 -13.63
N LEU A 216 -9.61 -9.45 -13.73
CA LEU A 216 -8.56 -10.25 -14.36
C LEU A 216 -8.20 -11.51 -13.55
N THR A 217 -8.35 -11.44 -12.22
CA THR A 217 -8.02 -12.56 -11.33
C THR A 217 -8.99 -13.71 -11.56
N SER A 218 -10.30 -13.42 -11.61
CA SER A 218 -11.33 -14.41 -11.92
C SER A 218 -11.19 -14.99 -13.32
N LEU A 219 -10.70 -14.21 -14.30
CA LEU A 219 -10.45 -14.68 -15.66
C LEU A 219 -9.32 -15.73 -15.73
N VAL A 220 -8.31 -15.59 -14.88
CA VAL A 220 -7.14 -16.49 -14.78
C VAL A 220 -7.42 -17.68 -13.87
N ALA A 221 -8.21 -17.50 -12.81
CA ALA A 221 -8.49 -18.53 -11.82
C ALA A 221 -9.03 -19.82 -12.45
N GLY A 222 -8.48 -20.97 -12.04
CA GLY A 222 -8.90 -22.29 -12.54
C GLY A 222 -8.49 -22.62 -13.98
N THR A 223 -7.66 -21.79 -14.65
CA THR A 223 -7.11 -22.12 -15.97
C THR A 223 -5.79 -22.88 -15.81
N GLN A 224 -5.79 -24.18 -16.08
CA GLN A 224 -4.58 -25.02 -16.06
C GLN A 224 -3.80 -24.94 -17.38
N PHE A 225 -4.46 -24.58 -18.48
CA PHE A 225 -3.89 -24.53 -19.82
C PHE A 225 -4.10 -23.16 -20.47
N ARG A 226 -3.10 -22.68 -21.20
CA ARG A 226 -3.13 -21.42 -21.96
C ARG A 226 -4.36 -21.28 -22.85
N GLY A 227 -4.80 -22.36 -23.49
CA GLY A 227 -5.97 -22.35 -24.38
C GLY A 227 -7.29 -22.01 -23.68
N GLN A 228 -7.47 -22.40 -22.41
CA GLN A 228 -8.69 -22.10 -21.65
C GLN A 228 -8.82 -20.60 -21.36
N PHE A 229 -7.72 -19.97 -20.93
CA PHE A 229 -7.68 -18.52 -20.72
C PHE A 229 -7.95 -17.74 -22.02
N GLU A 230 -7.29 -18.14 -23.12
CA GLU A 230 -7.52 -17.53 -24.43
C GLU A 230 -8.98 -17.65 -24.88
N GLN A 231 -9.62 -18.78 -24.61
CA GLN A 231 -11.03 -19.01 -24.94
C GLN A 231 -11.96 -18.12 -24.13
N ARG A 232 -11.69 -17.95 -22.80
CA ARG A 232 -12.47 -17.05 -21.94
C ARG A 232 -12.36 -15.60 -22.42
N VAL A 233 -11.13 -15.11 -22.69
CA VAL A 233 -10.92 -13.74 -23.20
C VAL A 233 -11.59 -13.54 -24.57
N LYS A 234 -11.50 -14.51 -25.51
CA LYS A 234 -12.16 -14.46 -26.81
C LYS A 234 -13.69 -14.46 -26.68
N GLY A 235 -14.22 -15.26 -25.75
CA GLY A 235 -15.66 -15.30 -25.44
C GLY A 235 -16.15 -13.95 -24.92
N LEU A 236 -15.47 -13.38 -23.92
CA LEU A 236 -15.76 -12.06 -23.38
C LEU A 236 -15.74 -10.98 -24.46
N LEU A 237 -14.69 -10.92 -25.30
CA LEU A 237 -14.59 -9.95 -26.38
C LEU A 237 -15.71 -10.11 -27.42
N SER A 238 -16.13 -11.34 -27.71
CA SER A 238 -17.25 -11.62 -28.61
C SER A 238 -18.56 -11.08 -28.05
N GLU A 239 -18.81 -11.23 -26.74
CA GLU A 239 -20.01 -10.68 -26.09
C GLU A 239 -19.99 -9.15 -26.05
N VAL A 240 -18.84 -8.53 -25.73
CA VAL A 240 -18.66 -7.06 -25.72
C VAL A 240 -18.95 -6.49 -27.12
N LYS A 241 -18.43 -7.13 -28.18
CA LYS A 241 -18.67 -6.71 -29.55
C LYS A 241 -20.15 -6.87 -29.98
N ALA A 242 -20.76 -7.99 -29.60
CA ALA A 242 -22.16 -8.26 -29.91
C ALA A 242 -23.11 -7.29 -29.18
N ALA A 243 -22.79 -6.92 -27.95
CA ALA A 243 -23.56 -5.97 -27.15
C ALA A 243 -23.46 -4.54 -27.71
N GLY A 244 -22.27 -4.10 -28.15
CA GLY A 244 -22.03 -2.80 -28.77
C GLY A 244 -22.18 -1.58 -27.85
N ASN A 245 -22.78 -1.74 -26.67
CA ASN A 245 -23.01 -0.69 -25.68
C ASN A 245 -22.10 -0.82 -24.44
N VAL A 246 -21.16 -1.77 -24.42
CA VAL A 246 -20.28 -2.05 -23.29
C VAL A 246 -18.99 -1.22 -23.36
N ILE A 247 -18.59 -0.64 -22.23
CA ILE A 247 -17.28 -0.05 -22.00
C ILE A 247 -16.62 -0.89 -20.90
N LEU A 248 -15.45 -1.47 -21.17
CA LEU A 248 -14.70 -2.22 -20.17
C LEU A 248 -13.82 -1.26 -19.35
N PHE A 249 -13.93 -1.30 -18.05
CA PHE A 249 -12.95 -0.70 -17.14
C PHE A 249 -11.98 -1.80 -16.70
N ILE A 250 -10.70 -1.55 -16.93
CA ILE A 250 -9.62 -2.49 -16.59
C ILE A 250 -8.67 -1.79 -15.65
N ASP A 251 -8.73 -2.18 -14.40
CA ASP A 251 -7.75 -1.73 -13.42
C ASP A 251 -6.43 -2.47 -13.64
N GLU A 252 -5.32 -1.82 -13.29
CA GLU A 252 -3.97 -2.35 -13.52
C GLU A 252 -3.76 -2.88 -14.95
N ILE A 253 -4.17 -2.09 -15.98
CA ILE A 253 -4.13 -2.51 -17.39
C ILE A 253 -2.76 -3.01 -17.86
N HIS A 254 -1.69 -2.65 -17.17
CA HIS A 254 -0.33 -3.12 -17.42
C HIS A 254 -0.19 -4.66 -17.21
N THR A 255 -1.00 -5.26 -16.35
CA THR A 255 -0.99 -6.71 -16.11
C THR A 255 -1.36 -7.51 -17.35
N ILE A 256 -2.21 -6.94 -18.22
CA ILE A 256 -2.57 -7.55 -19.51
C ILE A 256 -1.36 -7.59 -20.46
N THR A 257 -0.45 -6.63 -20.36
CA THR A 257 0.70 -6.49 -21.27
C THR A 257 1.96 -7.14 -20.71
N SER A 258 2.15 -7.16 -19.39
CA SER A 258 3.32 -7.73 -18.72
C SER A 258 3.30 -9.26 -18.61
N ALA A 259 2.15 -9.88 -18.70
CA ALA A 259 1.96 -11.34 -18.61
C ALA A 259 2.65 -12.14 -19.74
N GLY A 260 3.65 -11.59 -20.41
CA GLY A 260 4.34 -12.23 -21.57
C GLY A 260 5.85 -12.26 -21.48
N GLU A 261 6.47 -11.73 -20.40
CA GLU A 261 7.94 -11.70 -20.28
C GLU A 261 8.55 -12.99 -19.70
N SER A 262 7.78 -13.87 -19.09
CA SER A 262 8.24 -15.20 -18.67
C SER A 262 7.86 -16.27 -19.68
N GLU A 263 8.79 -17.15 -20.04
CA GLU A 263 8.56 -18.31 -20.92
C GLU A 263 7.38 -19.14 -20.37
N GLY A 264 6.23 -19.09 -21.06
CA GLY A 264 5.01 -19.82 -20.66
C GLY A 264 3.86 -18.96 -20.11
N ALA A 265 4.05 -17.66 -19.89
CA ALA A 265 3.01 -16.79 -19.33
C ALA A 265 1.88 -16.47 -20.33
N MET A 266 0.66 -16.35 -19.80
CA MET A 266 -0.58 -16.08 -20.55
C MET A 266 -0.62 -14.64 -21.02
N ASN A 267 -0.57 -14.38 -22.31
CA ASN A 267 -0.51 -13.03 -22.88
C ASN A 267 -1.89 -12.57 -23.38
N ALA A 268 -2.71 -12.02 -22.48
CA ALA A 268 -4.01 -11.43 -22.82
C ALA A 268 -3.88 -10.22 -23.76
N GLY A 269 -2.74 -9.51 -23.70
CA GLY A 269 -2.45 -8.36 -24.55
C GLY A 269 -2.52 -8.70 -26.02
N ASN A 270 -2.01 -9.85 -26.44
CA ASN A 270 -2.02 -10.28 -27.86
C ASN A 270 -3.43 -10.52 -28.41
N ILE A 271 -4.41 -10.82 -27.53
CA ILE A 271 -5.80 -11.03 -27.93
C ILE A 271 -6.57 -9.70 -27.91
N LEU A 272 -6.31 -8.84 -26.93
CA LEU A 272 -6.96 -7.53 -26.79
C LEU A 272 -6.44 -6.49 -27.80
N LYS A 273 -5.12 -6.48 -28.09
CA LYS A 273 -4.49 -5.53 -29.03
C LYS A 273 -5.19 -5.45 -30.41
N PRO A 274 -5.54 -6.54 -31.10
CA PRO A 274 -6.26 -6.47 -32.38
C PRO A 274 -7.64 -5.83 -32.24
N ALA A 275 -8.39 -6.15 -31.19
CA ALA A 275 -9.72 -5.59 -30.96
C ALA A 275 -9.69 -4.10 -30.64
N LEU A 276 -8.73 -3.67 -29.81
CA LEU A 276 -8.45 -2.25 -29.53
C LEU A 276 -7.98 -1.51 -30.79
N SER A 277 -7.07 -2.13 -31.58
CA SER A 277 -6.52 -1.47 -32.77
C SER A 277 -7.56 -1.28 -33.87
N ARG A 278 -8.55 -2.15 -33.97
CA ARG A 278 -9.67 -2.02 -34.91
C ARG A 278 -10.81 -1.13 -34.39
N GLY A 279 -10.77 -0.73 -33.11
CA GLY A 279 -11.83 0.06 -32.49
C GLY A 279 -13.13 -0.72 -32.27
N GLU A 280 -13.02 -2.03 -32.14
CA GLU A 280 -14.17 -2.94 -31.96
C GLU A 280 -14.71 -2.92 -30.53
N ILE A 281 -13.89 -2.48 -29.58
CA ILE A 281 -14.21 -2.34 -28.15
C ILE A 281 -13.76 -0.97 -27.63
N GLN A 282 -14.44 -0.48 -26.60
CA GLN A 282 -14.04 0.71 -25.82
C GLN A 282 -13.55 0.28 -24.45
N VAL A 283 -12.41 0.82 -24.02
CA VAL A 283 -11.76 0.47 -22.77
C VAL A 283 -11.37 1.75 -22.01
N ILE A 284 -11.62 1.77 -20.71
CA ILE A 284 -11.02 2.69 -19.75
C ILE A 284 -9.93 1.88 -19.03
N GLY A 285 -8.67 2.26 -19.16
CA GLY A 285 -7.58 1.63 -18.43
C GLY A 285 -7.21 2.45 -17.20
N ALA A 286 -6.72 1.80 -16.14
CA ALA A 286 -6.10 2.47 -15.01
C ALA A 286 -4.71 1.85 -14.76
N THR A 287 -3.70 2.66 -14.41
CA THR A 287 -2.33 2.20 -14.14
C THR A 287 -1.52 3.28 -13.42
N THR A 288 -0.31 2.95 -12.99
CA THR A 288 0.63 3.94 -12.44
C THR A 288 1.47 4.61 -13.53
N PHE A 289 2.16 5.73 -13.18
CA PHE A 289 3.03 6.43 -14.14
C PHE A 289 4.18 5.56 -14.67
N ASN A 290 4.79 4.76 -13.79
CA ASN A 290 5.91 3.90 -14.16
C ASN A 290 5.51 2.77 -15.08
N GLU A 291 4.38 2.12 -14.78
CA GLU A 291 3.84 1.02 -15.55
C GLU A 291 3.32 1.48 -16.91
N TYR A 292 2.68 2.66 -16.96
CA TYR A 292 2.28 3.27 -18.23
C TYR A 292 3.47 3.44 -19.18
N ARG A 293 4.57 4.04 -18.67
CA ARG A 293 5.80 4.22 -19.46
C ARG A 293 6.45 2.89 -19.86
N LYS A 294 6.48 1.93 -18.95
CA LYS A 294 7.14 0.63 -19.17
C LYS A 294 6.38 -0.24 -20.17
N TYR A 295 5.06 -0.29 -20.10
CA TYR A 295 4.24 -1.27 -20.80
C TYR A 295 3.32 -0.71 -21.88
N ILE A 296 2.81 0.53 -21.74
CA ILE A 296 1.85 1.11 -22.69
C ILE A 296 2.57 2.03 -23.69
N GLU A 297 3.41 2.94 -23.21
CA GLU A 297 4.10 3.94 -24.05
C GLU A 297 5.15 3.30 -24.97
N LYS A 298 5.79 2.21 -24.54
CA LYS A 298 6.75 1.45 -25.38
C LYS A 298 6.06 0.65 -26.49
N ASP A 299 4.80 0.31 -26.35
CA ASP A 299 4.03 -0.42 -27.35
C ASP A 299 3.31 0.55 -28.28
N GLN A 300 3.84 0.77 -29.47
CA GLN A 300 3.30 1.72 -30.46
C GLN A 300 1.83 1.43 -30.86
N ALA A 301 1.36 0.18 -30.74
CA ALA A 301 -0.02 -0.18 -31.06
C ALA A 301 -0.98 0.29 -29.96
N LEU A 302 -0.58 0.21 -28.69
CA LEU A 302 -1.37 0.66 -27.54
C LEU A 302 -1.27 2.19 -27.37
N GLU A 303 -0.09 2.78 -27.46
CA GLU A 303 0.12 4.22 -27.38
C GLU A 303 -0.78 5.03 -28.32
N ARG A 304 -0.96 4.55 -29.56
CA ARG A 304 -1.83 5.19 -30.54
C ARG A 304 -3.32 5.04 -30.23
N ARG A 305 -3.71 4.21 -29.27
CA ARG A 305 -5.12 3.93 -28.96
C ARG A 305 -5.55 4.47 -27.61
N PHE A 306 -4.64 4.50 -26.65
CA PHE A 306 -4.92 5.08 -25.35
C PHE A 306 -4.60 6.58 -25.31
N GLN A 307 -5.45 7.32 -24.58
CA GLN A 307 -5.22 8.73 -24.30
C GLN A 307 -5.02 8.89 -22.80
N PRO A 308 -3.83 9.38 -22.36
CA PRO A 308 -3.54 9.55 -20.94
C PRO A 308 -4.43 10.61 -20.29
N VAL A 309 -4.94 10.31 -19.11
CA VAL A 309 -5.60 11.22 -18.17
C VAL A 309 -4.83 11.13 -16.86
N ARG A 310 -4.14 12.21 -16.49
CA ARG A 310 -3.40 12.24 -15.23
C ARG A 310 -4.37 12.40 -14.07
N VAL A 311 -4.20 11.57 -13.07
CA VAL A 311 -4.93 11.59 -11.80
C VAL A 311 -3.90 11.88 -10.72
N GLU A 312 -3.88 13.11 -10.27
CA GLU A 312 -2.94 13.57 -9.26
C GLU A 312 -3.50 13.32 -7.85
N GLU A 313 -2.61 13.24 -6.86
CA GLU A 313 -3.01 13.19 -5.45
C GLU A 313 -3.80 14.46 -5.10
N PRO A 314 -5.00 14.34 -4.49
CA PRO A 314 -5.78 15.50 -4.10
C PRO A 314 -5.10 16.27 -2.96
N SER A 315 -5.37 17.58 -2.89
CA SER A 315 -4.91 18.38 -1.76
C SER A 315 -5.61 17.98 -0.44
N VAL A 316 -5.04 18.39 0.70
CA VAL A 316 -5.69 18.20 2.02
C VAL A 316 -7.11 18.78 2.03
N ALA A 317 -7.31 19.94 1.42
CA ALA A 317 -8.63 20.59 1.35
C ALA A 317 -9.62 19.78 0.50
N ASP A 318 -9.19 19.28 -0.67
CA ASP A 318 -10.02 18.45 -1.54
C ASP A 318 -10.32 17.11 -0.86
N THR A 319 -9.32 16.52 -0.20
CA THR A 319 -9.49 15.26 0.57
C THR A 319 -10.50 15.46 1.70
N LEU A 320 -10.43 16.57 2.42
CA LEU A 320 -11.41 16.87 3.47
C LEU A 320 -12.84 17.00 2.91
N ALA A 321 -12.99 17.58 1.71
CA ALA A 321 -14.29 17.64 1.04
C ALA A 321 -14.79 16.23 0.67
N VAL A 322 -13.92 15.35 0.16
CA VAL A 322 -14.23 13.95 -0.11
C VAL A 322 -14.66 13.24 1.18
N MET A 323 -13.84 13.33 2.24
CA MET A 323 -14.11 12.69 3.52
C MET A 323 -15.45 13.14 4.16
N ASN A 324 -15.78 14.43 4.06
CA ASN A 324 -17.08 14.93 4.52
C ASN A 324 -18.27 14.32 3.77
N GLY A 325 -18.09 14.02 2.50
CA GLY A 325 -19.14 13.39 1.69
C GLY A 325 -19.35 11.92 1.99
N ILE A 326 -18.26 11.19 2.27
CA ILE A 326 -18.31 9.74 2.47
C ILE A 326 -18.41 9.31 3.93
N LYS A 327 -18.16 10.21 4.91
CA LYS A 327 -18.13 9.87 6.35
C LYS A 327 -19.36 9.13 6.83
N HIS A 328 -20.55 9.46 6.29
CA HIS A 328 -21.80 8.87 6.73
C HIS A 328 -21.89 7.37 6.47
N TYR A 329 -21.18 6.84 5.44
CA TYR A 329 -21.09 5.40 5.18
C TYR A 329 -20.33 4.70 6.30
N TYR A 330 -19.23 5.28 6.78
CA TYR A 330 -18.43 4.75 7.90
C TYR A 330 -19.15 4.90 9.23
N GLU A 331 -19.82 6.03 9.45
CA GLU A 331 -20.68 6.25 10.65
C GLU A 331 -21.78 5.19 10.75
N GLN A 332 -22.43 4.86 9.62
CA GLN A 332 -23.46 3.84 9.56
C GLN A 332 -22.90 2.43 9.73
N HIS A 333 -21.74 2.14 9.11
CA HIS A 333 -21.14 0.81 9.17
C HIS A 333 -20.65 0.46 10.58
N HIS A 334 -19.96 1.40 11.24
CA HIS A 334 -19.39 1.19 12.57
C HIS A 334 -20.30 1.62 13.72
N HIS A 335 -21.46 2.22 13.44
CA HIS A 335 -22.41 2.75 14.43
C HIS A 335 -21.78 3.76 15.40
N VAL A 336 -20.92 4.65 14.90
CA VAL A 336 -20.24 5.72 15.62
C VAL A 336 -20.44 7.07 14.91
N GLN A 337 -20.25 8.18 15.61
CA GLN A 337 -20.27 9.51 15.00
C GLN A 337 -18.86 10.03 14.82
N VAL A 338 -18.61 10.75 13.71
CA VAL A 338 -17.31 11.36 13.40
C VAL A 338 -17.45 12.88 13.47
N PRO A 339 -16.93 13.54 14.54
CA PRO A 339 -16.89 15.00 14.62
C PRO A 339 -16.06 15.65 13.51
N ALA A 340 -16.40 16.87 13.10
CA ALA A 340 -15.73 17.55 11.98
C ALA A 340 -14.26 17.91 12.28
N ASP A 341 -13.93 18.18 13.52
CA ASP A 341 -12.58 18.45 13.99
C ASP A 341 -11.70 17.18 13.92
N VAL A 342 -12.24 16.03 14.35
CA VAL A 342 -11.56 14.72 14.24
C VAL A 342 -11.35 14.36 12.77
N LEU A 343 -12.35 14.57 11.91
CA LEU A 343 -12.23 14.31 10.48
C LEU A 343 -11.14 15.16 9.83
N SER A 344 -11.08 16.45 10.15
CA SER A 344 -10.01 17.36 9.66
C SER A 344 -8.63 16.94 10.15
N ALA A 345 -8.55 16.53 11.42
CA ALA A 345 -7.32 16.02 12.01
C ALA A 345 -6.88 14.70 11.36
N THR A 346 -7.82 13.78 11.07
CA THR A 346 -7.52 12.51 10.39
C THR A 346 -6.84 12.75 9.05
N VAL A 347 -7.33 13.68 8.22
CA VAL A 347 -6.70 14.04 6.94
C VAL A 347 -5.30 14.61 7.16
N THR A 348 -5.15 15.57 8.07
CA THR A 348 -3.86 16.23 8.33
C THR A 348 -2.81 15.26 8.90
N LEU A 349 -3.23 14.41 9.84
CA LEU A 349 -2.35 13.42 10.47
C LEU A 349 -1.97 12.30 9.48
N SER A 350 -2.89 11.88 8.61
CA SER A 350 -2.59 10.90 7.56
C SER A 350 -1.54 11.43 6.57
N GLU A 351 -1.64 12.71 6.17
CA GLU A 351 -0.61 13.35 5.33
C GLU A 351 0.75 13.39 6.03
N ARG A 352 0.75 13.69 7.33
CA ARG A 352 1.97 13.88 8.11
C ARG A 352 2.70 12.58 8.45
N TYR A 353 1.97 11.56 8.87
CA TYR A 353 2.56 10.35 9.46
C TYR A 353 2.54 9.14 8.52
N ILE A 354 1.63 9.10 7.54
CA ILE A 354 1.51 7.99 6.57
C ILE A 354 2.10 8.43 5.23
N THR A 355 3.37 8.07 4.98
CA THR A 355 4.14 8.58 3.84
C THR A 355 4.32 7.56 2.70
N ASP A 356 3.93 6.32 2.93
CA ASP A 356 4.03 5.21 1.97
C ASP A 356 2.79 5.07 1.07
N ARG A 357 1.69 5.78 1.40
CA ARG A 357 0.41 5.78 0.69
C ARG A 357 0.00 7.20 0.29
N TYR A 358 -0.99 7.32 -0.59
CA TYR A 358 -1.47 8.60 -1.13
C TYR A 358 -2.88 8.94 -0.63
N LEU A 359 -3.19 10.24 -0.60
CA LEU A 359 -4.54 10.73 -0.38
C LEU A 359 -5.43 10.43 -1.62
N PRO A 360 -6.75 10.17 -1.45
CA PRO A 360 -7.50 10.16 -0.21
C PRO A 360 -7.45 8.81 0.55
N ASP A 361 -6.95 7.73 -0.07
CA ASP A 361 -6.99 6.35 0.41
C ASP A 361 -6.46 6.20 1.84
N LYS A 362 -5.26 6.72 2.12
CA LYS A 362 -4.66 6.67 3.47
C LYS A 362 -5.48 7.37 4.54
N ALA A 363 -6.24 8.42 4.18
CA ALA A 363 -7.11 9.12 5.13
C ALA A 363 -8.42 8.35 5.35
N ILE A 364 -8.91 7.71 4.30
CA ILE A 364 -10.09 6.83 4.36
C ILE A 364 -9.80 5.62 5.23
N ASP A 365 -8.68 4.91 4.97
CA ASP A 365 -8.26 3.75 5.76
C ASP A 365 -8.08 4.12 7.24
N LEU A 366 -7.44 5.27 7.50
CA LEU A 366 -7.23 5.75 8.87
C LEU A 366 -8.56 6.04 9.58
N LEU A 367 -9.53 6.62 8.88
CA LEU A 367 -10.86 6.88 9.43
C LEU A 367 -11.59 5.56 9.72
N ASP A 368 -11.57 4.64 8.77
CA ASP A 368 -12.25 3.34 8.89
C ASP A 368 -11.72 2.57 10.11
N GLU A 369 -10.40 2.47 10.25
CA GLU A 369 -9.78 1.79 11.40
C GLU A 369 -9.97 2.53 12.72
N ALA A 370 -10.01 3.88 12.72
CA ALA A 370 -10.32 4.66 13.92
C ALA A 370 -11.77 4.45 14.36
N CYS A 371 -12.72 4.38 13.42
CA CYS A 371 -14.13 4.03 13.71
C CYS A 371 -14.24 2.60 14.27
N ALA A 372 -13.49 1.64 13.70
CA ALA A 372 -13.45 0.27 14.20
C ALA A 372 -12.86 0.20 15.61
N CYS A 373 -11.77 0.91 15.91
CA CYS A 373 -11.17 0.99 17.24
C CYS A 373 -12.14 1.58 18.26
N CYS A 374 -12.87 2.66 17.89
CA CYS A 374 -13.89 3.27 18.73
C CYS A 374 -15.02 2.29 19.00
N ASN A 375 -15.54 1.58 18.00
CA ASN A 375 -16.58 0.56 18.16
C ASN A 375 -16.14 -0.54 19.14
N LEU A 376 -14.93 -1.09 18.96
CA LEU A 376 -14.38 -2.15 19.83
C LEU A 376 -14.17 -1.68 21.27
N ALA A 377 -13.85 -0.41 21.48
CA ALA A 377 -13.66 0.16 22.81
C ALA A 377 -14.98 0.34 23.59
N HIS A 378 -16.14 0.33 22.91
CA HIS A 378 -17.45 0.60 23.50
C HIS A 378 -18.39 -0.61 23.39
N PRO A 379 -18.43 -1.52 24.38
CA PRO A 379 -19.26 -2.73 24.35
C PRO A 379 -20.76 -2.48 24.15
N VAL A 380 -21.25 -1.28 24.51
CA VAL A 380 -22.65 -0.87 24.36
C VAL A 380 -23.17 -0.99 22.92
N ILE A 381 -22.29 -0.72 21.92
CA ILE A 381 -22.62 -0.87 20.50
C ILE A 381 -22.89 -2.34 20.17
N SER A 382 -21.99 -3.23 20.60
CA SER A 382 -22.13 -4.68 20.38
C SER A 382 -23.37 -5.24 21.08
N GLU A 383 -23.68 -4.76 22.30
CA GLU A 383 -24.91 -5.15 23.04
C GLU A 383 -26.16 -4.70 22.31
N TYR A 384 -26.19 -3.44 21.82
CA TYR A 384 -27.32 -2.90 21.04
C TYR A 384 -27.55 -3.72 19.77
N LEU A 385 -26.51 -3.97 19.00
CA LEU A 385 -26.58 -4.75 17.74
C LEU A 385 -26.98 -6.20 18.00
N GLY A 386 -26.52 -6.79 19.11
CA GLY A 386 -26.91 -8.14 19.54
C GLY A 386 -28.40 -8.22 19.87
N MET A 387 -28.90 -7.24 20.63
CA MET A 387 -30.31 -7.15 20.97
C MET A 387 -31.19 -6.89 19.73
N GLN A 388 -30.74 -6.06 18.79
CA GLN A 388 -31.47 -5.82 17.55
C GLN A 388 -31.55 -7.07 16.67
N LYS A 389 -30.45 -7.80 16.49
CA LYS A 389 -30.45 -9.06 15.75
C LYS A 389 -31.31 -10.13 16.39
N GLU A 390 -31.30 -10.22 17.71
CA GLU A 390 -32.18 -11.15 18.47
C GLU A 390 -33.65 -10.78 18.26
N LEU A 391 -33.97 -9.48 18.30
CA LEU A 391 -35.34 -9.00 18.06
C LEU A 391 -35.81 -9.30 16.64
N ASP A 392 -34.97 -9.03 15.63
CA ASP A 392 -35.29 -9.28 14.22
C ASP A 392 -35.48 -10.78 13.95
N ALA A 393 -34.63 -11.64 14.53
CA ALA A 393 -34.76 -13.09 14.43
C ALA A 393 -36.09 -13.59 15.06
N LEU A 394 -36.41 -13.12 16.26
CA LEU A 394 -37.66 -13.50 16.94
C LEU A 394 -38.91 -13.02 16.18
N LYS A 395 -38.86 -11.83 15.56
CA LYS A 395 -39.96 -11.31 14.70
C LYS A 395 -40.10 -12.09 13.40
N GLN A 396 -38.97 -12.50 12.80
CA GLN A 396 -39.00 -13.34 11.61
C GLN A 396 -39.60 -14.71 11.93
N GLU A 397 -39.18 -15.36 13.02
CA GLU A 397 -39.80 -16.61 13.50
C GLU A 397 -41.27 -16.48 13.79
N GLU A 398 -41.72 -15.34 14.34
CA GLU A 398 -43.16 -15.07 14.59
C GLU A 398 -43.93 -14.97 13.26
N ALA A 399 -43.39 -14.26 12.28
CA ALA A 399 -43.97 -14.14 10.93
C ALA A 399 -44.02 -15.47 10.17
N GLU A 400 -43.01 -16.31 10.32
CA GLU A 400 -42.98 -17.66 9.72
C GLU A 400 -44.04 -18.57 10.34
N MET A 401 -44.26 -18.48 11.68
CA MET A 401 -45.27 -19.25 12.36
C MET A 401 -46.72 -18.77 12.04
N GLU A 402 -46.93 -17.48 11.82
CA GLU A 402 -48.23 -16.96 11.38
C GLU A 402 -48.59 -17.43 9.94
N ASN A 403 -47.58 -17.72 9.10
CA ASN A 403 -47.72 -18.23 7.74
C ASN A 403 -47.72 -19.77 7.63
N ALA A 404 -47.45 -20.49 8.73
CA ALA A 404 -47.42 -21.97 8.73
C ALA A 404 -48.88 -22.53 8.76
N ASP A 405 -49.05 -23.67 8.07
CA ASP A 405 -50.36 -24.33 7.95
C ASP A 405 -50.98 -24.73 9.32
N VAL A 406 -52.28 -24.52 9.47
CA VAL A 406 -53.11 -24.61 10.70
C VAL A 406 -53.15 -26.03 11.35
N ASN A 407 -52.39 -26.99 10.86
CA ASN A 407 -52.45 -28.41 11.27
C ASN A 407 -51.34 -28.87 12.27
N GLU A 408 -50.41 -28.02 12.66
CA GLU A 408 -49.41 -28.37 13.68
C GLU A 408 -49.87 -27.91 15.08
N PRO A 409 -49.67 -28.71 16.14
CA PRO A 409 -50.04 -28.31 17.51
C PRO A 409 -49.18 -27.13 17.94
N ILE A 410 -49.81 -25.97 18.15
CA ILE A 410 -49.17 -24.73 18.62
C ILE A 410 -48.75 -24.92 20.08
N ASP A 411 -47.43 -24.80 20.34
CA ASP A 411 -46.86 -24.74 21.68
C ASP A 411 -47.07 -23.32 22.27
N TYR A 412 -48.16 -23.15 22.98
CA TYR A 412 -48.54 -21.85 23.55
C TYR A 412 -47.54 -21.31 24.59
N GLU A 413 -46.79 -22.19 25.27
CA GLU A 413 -45.79 -21.81 26.27
C GLU A 413 -44.61 -21.13 25.60
N ARG A 414 -44.07 -21.71 24.50
CA ARG A 414 -43.00 -21.09 23.68
C ARG A 414 -43.42 -19.79 23.02
N VAL A 415 -44.67 -19.68 22.57
CA VAL A 415 -45.19 -18.42 21.99
C VAL A 415 -45.27 -17.34 23.08
N ALA A 416 -45.68 -17.68 24.29
CA ALA A 416 -45.77 -16.72 25.40
C ALA A 416 -44.38 -16.25 25.87
N GLU A 417 -43.42 -17.18 25.98
CA GLU A 417 -42.01 -16.84 26.30
C GLU A 417 -41.39 -15.92 25.25
N ARG A 418 -41.60 -16.21 23.97
CA ARG A 418 -41.11 -15.39 22.86
C ARG A 418 -41.68 -13.98 22.88
N LYS A 419 -43.01 -13.84 23.04
CA LYS A 419 -43.68 -12.53 23.16
C LYS A 419 -43.17 -11.73 24.34
N THR A 420 -42.92 -12.41 25.47
CA THR A 420 -42.35 -11.77 26.66
C THR A 420 -40.90 -11.29 26.37
N ARG A 421 -40.14 -12.08 25.64
CA ARG A 421 -38.77 -11.72 25.26
C ARG A 421 -38.74 -10.54 24.28
N ILE A 422 -39.59 -10.54 23.25
CA ILE A 422 -39.79 -9.43 22.32
C ILE A 422 -40.14 -8.14 23.07
N ALA A 423 -41.14 -8.17 23.93
CA ALA A 423 -41.58 -7.01 24.70
C ALA A 423 -40.47 -6.44 25.59
N LYS A 424 -39.66 -7.31 26.21
CA LYS A 424 -38.51 -6.90 27.01
C LYS A 424 -37.40 -6.25 26.13
N LEU A 425 -37.07 -6.86 25.00
CA LEU A 425 -36.09 -6.31 24.05
C LEU A 425 -36.57 -4.94 23.52
N GLU A 426 -37.84 -4.80 23.15
CA GLU A 426 -38.43 -3.53 22.69
C GLU A 426 -38.42 -2.43 23.76
N ALA A 427 -38.52 -2.78 25.02
CA ALA A 427 -38.42 -1.84 26.13
C ALA A 427 -36.99 -1.38 26.40
N ASP A 428 -36.01 -2.28 26.31
CA ASP A 428 -34.61 -2.01 26.63
C ASP A 428 -33.83 -1.39 25.42
N LEU A 429 -34.24 -1.69 24.17
CA LEU A 429 -33.57 -1.27 22.94
C LEU A 429 -33.43 0.26 22.79
N PRO A 430 -34.46 1.11 23.08
CA PRO A 430 -34.33 2.56 22.90
C PRO A 430 -33.27 3.19 23.82
N ALA A 431 -33.12 2.70 25.04
CA ALA A 431 -32.10 3.19 25.98
C ALA A 431 -30.68 2.83 25.51
N LYS A 432 -30.50 1.61 25.02
CA LYS A 432 -29.22 1.16 24.45
C LYS A 432 -28.92 1.85 23.15
N GLN A 433 -29.91 2.08 22.30
CA GLN A 433 -29.75 2.84 21.04
C GLN A 433 -29.32 4.28 21.30
N ALA A 434 -29.95 4.97 22.27
CA ALA A 434 -29.56 6.33 22.65
C ALA A 434 -28.10 6.37 23.13
N ALA A 435 -27.72 5.45 24.02
CA ALA A 435 -26.34 5.37 24.52
C ALA A 435 -25.31 5.03 23.41
N ALA A 436 -25.66 4.16 22.46
CA ALA A 436 -24.82 3.84 21.33
C ALA A 436 -24.68 5.01 20.34
N SER A 437 -25.75 5.79 20.12
CA SER A 437 -25.75 6.92 19.20
C SER A 437 -24.97 8.14 19.69
N GLU A 438 -24.63 8.22 20.98
CA GLU A 438 -23.81 9.29 21.56
C GLU A 438 -22.29 9.03 21.41
N ILE A 439 -21.90 7.82 21.00
CA ILE A 439 -20.49 7.44 20.88
C ILE A 439 -19.85 8.14 19.69
N GLN A 440 -18.78 8.87 19.96
CA GLN A 440 -18.03 9.64 18.97
C GLN A 440 -16.58 9.17 18.89
N VAL A 441 -16.06 9.13 17.68
CA VAL A 441 -14.63 8.91 17.43
C VAL A 441 -13.83 10.07 18.02
N THR A 442 -12.77 9.76 18.73
CA THR A 442 -11.91 10.75 19.39
C THR A 442 -10.56 10.88 18.72
N MET A 443 -9.83 11.96 19.03
CA MET A 443 -8.42 12.10 18.61
C MET A 443 -7.52 11.00 19.16
N ASP A 444 -7.90 10.40 20.31
CA ASP A 444 -7.16 9.29 20.91
C ASP A 444 -7.28 8.02 20.05
N ASP A 445 -8.42 7.77 19.46
CA ASP A 445 -8.64 6.62 18.59
C ASP A 445 -7.82 6.76 17.31
N VAL A 446 -7.83 7.94 16.67
CA VAL A 446 -6.99 8.24 15.50
C VAL A 446 -5.50 8.12 15.84
N ALA A 447 -5.07 8.66 16.99
CA ALA A 447 -3.67 8.61 17.40
C ALA A 447 -3.20 7.17 17.69
N LYS A 448 -4.05 6.31 18.28
CA LYS A 448 -3.75 4.90 18.53
C LYS A 448 -3.54 4.12 17.21
N VAL A 449 -4.36 4.38 16.20
CA VAL A 449 -4.20 3.73 14.89
C VAL A 449 -2.87 4.15 14.24
N ILE A 450 -2.54 5.45 14.28
CA ILE A 450 -1.25 5.92 13.77
C ILE A 450 -0.09 5.29 14.54
N GLU A 451 -0.20 5.15 15.87
CA GLU A 451 0.80 4.46 16.68
C GLU A 451 0.98 3.01 16.24
N LEU A 452 -0.11 2.29 15.97
CA LEU A 452 -0.06 0.90 15.49
C LEU A 452 0.65 0.80 14.12
N TRP A 453 0.39 1.74 13.22
CA TRP A 453 0.96 1.69 11.85
C TRP A 453 2.39 2.21 11.78
N THR A 454 2.73 3.23 12.55
CA THR A 454 4.02 3.94 12.43
C THR A 454 4.98 3.69 13.58
N GLY A 455 4.50 3.16 14.71
CA GLY A 455 5.25 3.02 15.94
C GLY A 455 5.49 4.34 16.69
N ILE A 456 4.85 5.44 16.28
CA ILE A 456 4.98 6.76 16.93
C ILE A 456 3.99 6.84 18.09
N PRO A 457 4.45 7.08 19.35
CA PRO A 457 3.57 7.10 20.52
C PRO A 457 2.40 8.09 20.38
N ALA A 458 1.18 7.67 20.71
CA ALA A 458 -0.05 8.47 20.60
C ALA A 458 0.03 9.80 21.36
N VAL A 459 0.75 9.82 22.50
CA VAL A 459 1.00 11.05 23.30
C VAL A 459 1.70 12.13 22.46
N LYS A 460 2.71 11.74 21.67
CA LYS A 460 3.45 12.68 20.80
C LYS A 460 2.59 13.18 19.63
N ILE A 461 1.69 12.36 19.12
CA ILE A 461 0.79 12.72 18.01
C ILE A 461 -0.23 13.79 18.44
N ARG A 462 -0.66 13.75 19.70
CA ARG A 462 -1.62 14.71 20.29
C ARG A 462 -1.05 16.09 20.59
N GLU A 463 0.26 16.21 20.82
CA GLU A 463 0.88 17.49 21.06
C GLU A 463 0.80 18.40 19.83
N THR A 464 0.27 19.60 20.00
CA THR A 464 0.22 20.57 18.91
C THR A 464 1.63 21.02 18.52
N GLU A 465 1.88 21.16 17.23
CA GLU A 465 3.19 21.59 16.70
C GLU A 465 3.64 22.92 17.31
N PHE A 466 2.70 23.83 17.53
CA PHE A 466 3.00 25.13 18.15
C PHE A 466 3.46 25.03 19.61
N ALA A 467 2.92 24.08 20.39
CA ALA A 467 3.35 23.86 21.76
C ALA A 467 4.78 23.29 21.81
N LYS A 468 5.11 22.36 20.91
CA LYS A 468 6.49 21.84 20.77
C LYS A 468 7.48 22.94 20.38
N LEU A 469 7.10 23.77 19.40
CA LEU A 469 7.94 24.88 18.95
C LEU A 469 8.13 25.97 20.03
N ALA A 470 7.12 26.22 20.85
CA ALA A 470 7.24 27.17 21.98
C ALA A 470 8.30 26.72 22.97
N ASN A 471 8.35 25.44 23.31
CA ASN A 471 9.24 24.85 24.32
C ASN A 471 10.61 24.40 23.78
N LEU A 472 10.80 24.39 22.46
CA LEU A 472 11.97 23.83 21.75
C LEU A 472 13.31 24.36 22.33
N GLU A 473 13.41 25.68 22.52
CA GLU A 473 14.64 26.30 23.05
C GLU A 473 14.97 25.79 24.45
N GLY A 474 13.97 25.70 25.34
CA GLY A 474 14.15 25.21 26.71
C GLY A 474 14.59 23.74 26.75
N GLU A 475 14.00 22.89 25.93
CA GLU A 475 14.36 21.47 25.88
C GLU A 475 15.75 21.24 25.25
N LEU A 476 16.13 22.01 24.23
CA LEU A 476 17.48 21.96 23.66
C LEU A 476 18.55 22.43 24.69
N LYS A 477 18.30 23.50 25.45
CA LYS A 477 19.25 24.01 26.50
C LYS A 477 19.49 23.00 27.60
N LYS A 478 18.53 22.14 27.92
CA LYS A 478 18.73 21.07 28.92
C LYS A 478 19.74 20.01 28.45
N LYS A 479 19.82 19.78 27.12
CA LYS A 479 20.67 18.75 26.53
C LYS A 479 21.99 19.28 25.96
N ILE A 480 22.02 20.54 25.54
CA ILE A 480 23.17 21.20 24.91
C ILE A 480 23.66 22.29 25.82
N ILE A 481 24.79 22.05 26.50
CA ILE A 481 25.37 22.97 27.48
C ILE A 481 26.46 23.83 26.82
N GLY A 482 26.47 25.13 27.12
CA GLY A 482 27.50 26.07 26.71
C GLY A 482 27.43 26.54 25.24
N GLN A 483 26.28 26.31 24.57
CA GLN A 483 26.03 26.80 23.21
C GLN A 483 24.67 27.53 23.14
N ASP A 484 24.34 28.32 24.16
CA ASP A 484 23.02 28.96 24.34
C ASP A 484 22.63 29.85 23.16
N GLU A 485 23.59 30.58 22.58
CA GLU A 485 23.38 31.44 21.42
C GLU A 485 23.05 30.62 20.18
N ALA A 486 23.78 29.53 19.93
CA ALA A 486 23.51 28.64 18.82
C ALA A 486 22.11 27.99 18.92
N VAL A 487 21.72 27.55 20.12
CA VAL A 487 20.40 27.01 20.42
C VAL A 487 19.31 28.04 20.17
N HIS A 488 19.52 29.30 20.62
CA HIS A 488 18.57 30.38 20.42
C HIS A 488 18.35 30.69 18.94
N LEU A 489 19.43 30.85 18.16
CA LEU A 489 19.35 31.13 16.73
C LEU A 489 18.62 30.01 15.95
N VAL A 490 18.95 28.76 16.27
CA VAL A 490 18.26 27.58 15.65
C VAL A 490 16.78 27.62 16.00
N ALA A 491 16.41 27.77 17.26
CA ALA A 491 15.01 27.78 17.68
C ALA A 491 14.21 28.92 17.02
N GLN A 492 14.82 30.11 16.93
CA GLN A 492 14.21 31.28 16.30
C GLN A 492 14.00 31.07 14.78
N ALA A 493 15.01 30.56 14.08
CA ALA A 493 14.90 30.31 12.64
C ALA A 493 13.86 29.23 12.32
N ILE A 494 13.77 28.18 13.14
CA ILE A 494 12.74 27.14 12.97
C ILE A 494 11.34 27.69 13.22
N LYS A 495 11.15 28.47 14.31
CA LYS A 495 9.87 29.16 14.57
C LYS A 495 9.45 30.04 13.39
N ARG A 496 10.40 30.78 12.81
CA ARG A 496 10.17 31.63 11.64
C ARG A 496 9.79 30.81 10.39
N SER A 497 10.49 29.74 10.12
CA SER A 497 10.24 28.84 8.98
C SER A 497 8.87 28.15 9.10
N ARG A 498 8.50 27.69 10.30
CA ARG A 498 7.22 27.00 10.53
C ARG A 498 6.01 27.93 10.58
N ALA A 499 6.20 29.20 10.92
CA ALA A 499 5.14 30.21 10.86
C ALA A 499 4.74 30.58 9.41
N ASP A 500 5.57 30.23 8.44
CA ASP A 500 5.36 30.41 6.97
C ASP A 500 4.68 31.72 6.55
N LEU A 501 5.11 32.84 7.16
CA LEU A 501 4.55 34.16 6.86
C LEU A 501 4.79 34.63 5.43
N SER A 502 5.72 33.99 4.71
CA SER A 502 6.12 34.38 3.34
C SER A 502 5.48 33.52 2.25
N GLY A 503 4.79 32.41 2.59
CA GLY A 503 4.22 31.44 1.66
C GLY A 503 5.27 30.74 0.78
N ARG A 504 6.56 30.83 1.15
CA ARG A 504 7.66 30.18 0.44
C ARG A 504 7.93 28.81 1.06
N ARG A 505 7.50 27.76 0.41
CA ARG A 505 7.73 26.36 0.83
C ARG A 505 9.18 25.94 0.57
N ARG A 506 10.10 26.33 1.47
CA ARG A 506 11.51 25.90 1.46
C ARG A 506 11.94 25.37 2.84
N PRO A 507 12.91 24.43 2.91
CA PRO A 507 13.39 23.91 4.18
C PRO A 507 14.14 24.97 5.00
N ALA A 508 14.05 24.89 6.32
CA ALA A 508 14.94 25.64 7.19
C ALA A 508 16.39 25.10 7.05
N SER A 509 17.38 26.00 6.97
CA SER A 509 18.73 25.64 6.59
C SER A 509 19.79 26.26 7.49
N PHE A 510 20.76 25.45 7.96
CA PHE A 510 21.77 25.82 8.91
C PHE A 510 23.17 25.36 8.49
N ILE A 511 24.19 26.20 8.70
CA ILE A 511 25.59 25.79 8.67
C ILE A 511 26.18 25.95 10.07
N PHE A 512 26.61 24.84 10.66
CA PHE A 512 27.27 24.81 11.96
C PHE A 512 28.79 24.76 11.77
N VAL A 513 29.50 25.78 12.24
CA VAL A 513 30.92 25.92 12.05
C VAL A 513 31.64 25.92 13.40
N GLY A 514 32.78 25.29 13.51
CA GLY A 514 33.60 25.31 14.72
C GLY A 514 34.48 24.08 14.87
N PRO A 515 35.30 24.01 15.93
CA PRO A 515 36.21 22.91 16.20
C PRO A 515 35.46 21.55 16.32
N THR A 516 36.22 20.47 16.22
CA THR A 516 35.68 19.14 16.47
C THR A 516 35.34 18.96 17.95
N GLY A 517 34.22 18.26 18.24
CA GLY A 517 33.86 17.92 19.62
C GLY A 517 33.18 19.02 20.43
N VAL A 518 32.75 20.14 19.81
CA VAL A 518 32.04 21.26 20.51
C VAL A 518 30.52 21.06 20.55
N GLY A 519 29.99 19.97 20.00
CA GLY A 519 28.54 19.65 20.07
C GLY A 519 27.73 19.89 18.79
N LYS A 520 28.34 20.22 17.65
CA LYS A 520 27.62 20.48 16.38
C LYS A 520 26.67 19.34 15.99
N THR A 521 27.18 18.12 15.85
CA THR A 521 26.39 16.93 15.47
C THR A 521 25.41 16.53 16.58
N GLU A 522 25.74 16.80 17.86
CA GLU A 522 24.83 16.51 18.97
C GLU A 522 23.63 17.46 18.99
N LEU A 523 23.82 18.74 18.68
CA LEU A 523 22.72 19.69 18.54
C LEU A 523 21.75 19.21 17.45
N VAL A 524 22.26 18.73 16.29
CA VAL A 524 21.42 18.23 15.20
C VAL A 524 20.62 17.00 15.62
N LYS A 525 21.23 16.07 16.37
CA LYS A 525 20.52 14.88 16.89
C LYS A 525 19.41 15.27 17.85
N GLN A 526 19.71 16.15 18.82
CA GLN A 526 18.72 16.60 19.78
C GLN A 526 17.61 17.40 19.12
N LEU A 527 17.94 18.22 18.11
CA LEU A 527 16.96 18.94 17.30
C LEU A 527 16.02 17.99 16.57
N ALA A 528 16.56 16.94 15.92
CA ALA A 528 15.76 15.93 15.24
C ALA A 528 14.77 15.24 16.18
N ASN A 529 15.25 14.83 17.36
CA ASN A 529 14.44 14.13 18.36
C ASN A 529 13.36 15.02 19.00
N GLN A 530 13.56 16.36 19.02
CA GLN A 530 12.60 17.29 19.60
C GLN A 530 11.57 17.80 18.59
N LEU A 531 11.97 17.93 17.32
CA LEU A 531 11.07 18.43 16.27
C LEU A 531 10.17 17.35 15.68
N PHE A 532 10.70 16.14 15.54
CA PHE A 532 10.04 15.08 14.78
C PHE A 532 9.85 13.81 15.62
N ASP A 533 8.69 13.21 15.47
CA ASP A 533 8.22 12.11 16.33
C ASP A 533 8.57 10.71 15.79
N GLY A 534 9.28 10.61 14.69
CA GLY A 534 9.64 9.35 14.06
C GLY A 534 10.70 8.55 14.85
N PRO A 535 10.79 7.24 14.65
CA PRO A 535 11.78 6.39 15.32
C PRO A 535 13.23 6.73 14.95
N ASP A 536 13.46 7.36 13.80
CA ASP A 536 14.79 7.80 13.33
C ASP A 536 14.63 9.05 12.44
N PRO A 537 14.39 10.22 13.08
CA PRO A 537 14.10 11.46 12.35
C PRO A 537 15.34 12.12 11.74
N LEU A 538 16.54 11.53 11.90
CA LEU A 538 17.81 12.06 11.41
C LEU A 538 18.32 11.29 10.19
N ILE A 539 18.39 11.95 9.04
CA ILE A 539 19.04 11.45 7.83
C ILE A 539 20.46 12.01 7.79
N ARG A 540 21.45 11.20 8.12
CA ARG A 540 22.86 11.61 8.08
C ARG A 540 23.53 11.17 6.79
N LEU A 541 24.27 12.09 6.17
CA LEU A 541 25.11 11.89 5.00
C LEU A 541 26.52 12.43 5.33
N ASP A 542 27.51 11.56 5.32
CA ASP A 542 28.91 11.94 5.52
C ASP A 542 29.51 12.36 4.17
N MET A 543 29.93 13.60 4.05
CA MET A 543 30.41 14.13 2.77
C MET A 543 31.77 13.56 2.36
N SER A 544 32.45 12.86 3.27
CA SER A 544 33.66 12.10 2.92
C SER A 544 33.37 10.95 1.93
N GLU A 545 32.14 10.45 1.90
CA GLU A 545 31.70 9.41 0.95
C GLU A 545 31.29 10.00 -0.42
N TYR A 546 31.15 11.33 -0.53
CA TYR A 546 30.68 12.06 -1.71
C TYR A 546 31.73 13.02 -2.28
N MET A 547 33.00 12.65 -2.18
CA MET A 547 34.12 13.41 -2.73
C MET A 547 34.29 13.28 -4.24
N GLU A 548 33.79 12.18 -4.83
CA GLU A 548 33.92 11.88 -6.24
C GLU A 548 32.62 12.14 -7.02
N LYS A 549 32.76 12.52 -8.28
CA LYS A 549 31.61 12.90 -9.13
C LYS A 549 30.56 11.80 -9.25
N TYR A 550 30.94 10.53 -9.38
CA TYR A 550 29.97 9.44 -9.50
C TYR A 550 29.21 9.16 -8.19
N ALA A 551 29.79 9.52 -7.04
CA ALA A 551 29.11 9.37 -5.76
C ALA A 551 27.88 10.27 -5.63
N VAL A 552 27.84 11.39 -6.37
CA VAL A 552 26.69 12.29 -6.46
C VAL A 552 25.47 11.57 -7.06
N SER A 553 25.69 10.70 -8.05
CA SER A 553 24.62 9.88 -8.64
C SER A 553 23.98 8.93 -7.62
N ARG A 554 24.73 8.45 -6.61
CA ARG A 554 24.14 7.65 -5.53
C ARG A 554 23.22 8.45 -4.63
N MET A 555 23.43 9.79 -4.54
CA MET A 555 22.60 10.66 -3.70
C MET A 555 21.18 10.86 -4.29
N ILE A 556 21.07 11.11 -5.59
CA ILE A 556 19.82 11.43 -6.30
C ILE A 556 19.34 10.33 -7.25
N GLY A 557 20.13 9.28 -7.46
CA GLY A 557 19.89 8.19 -8.40
C GLY A 557 20.69 8.37 -9.70
N SER A 558 20.89 7.26 -10.42
CA SER A 558 21.60 7.26 -11.72
C SER A 558 20.61 7.55 -12.87
N PRO A 559 21.01 8.33 -13.88
CA PRO A 559 20.19 8.54 -15.08
C PRO A 559 19.93 7.23 -15.86
N PRO A 560 18.87 7.16 -16.67
CA PRO A 560 18.59 6.02 -17.52
C PRO A 560 19.80 5.64 -18.41
N GLY A 561 20.15 4.35 -18.41
CA GLY A 561 21.26 3.82 -19.22
C GLY A 561 22.60 3.71 -18.48
N TYR A 562 22.71 4.14 -17.23
CA TYR A 562 23.89 3.93 -16.39
C TYR A 562 23.70 2.76 -15.42
N VAL A 563 24.82 2.11 -15.04
CA VAL A 563 24.81 1.05 -14.02
C VAL A 563 24.25 1.61 -12.70
N GLY A 564 23.29 0.89 -12.10
CA GLY A 564 22.61 1.34 -10.87
C GLY A 564 21.37 2.21 -11.10
N TYR A 565 20.82 2.30 -12.33
CA TYR A 565 19.58 3.03 -12.61
C TYR A 565 18.37 2.52 -11.84
N GLU A 566 18.32 1.22 -11.52
CA GLU A 566 17.25 0.62 -10.73
C GLU A 566 17.35 0.94 -9.23
N GLU A 567 18.53 1.38 -8.78
CA GLU A 567 18.74 1.81 -7.40
C GLU A 567 18.23 3.26 -7.22
N ALA A 568 17.31 3.43 -6.30
CA ALA A 568 16.81 4.76 -5.92
C ALA A 568 17.92 5.57 -5.24
N GLY A 569 17.95 6.88 -5.45
CA GLY A 569 18.93 7.75 -4.80
C GLY A 569 18.81 7.72 -3.28
N GLN A 570 19.92 7.60 -2.58
CA GLN A 570 19.94 7.45 -1.11
C GLN A 570 19.27 8.61 -0.37
N LEU A 571 19.52 9.86 -0.78
CA LEU A 571 18.90 11.03 -0.18
C LEU A 571 17.42 11.14 -0.58
N THR A 572 17.14 11.07 -1.88
CA THR A 572 15.79 11.26 -2.42
C THR A 572 14.81 10.22 -1.89
N GLU A 573 15.22 8.95 -1.79
CA GLU A 573 14.37 7.89 -1.27
C GLU A 573 14.16 8.00 0.25
N LYS A 574 15.21 8.34 1.03
CA LYS A 574 15.08 8.52 2.47
C LYS A 574 14.14 9.69 2.79
N VAL A 575 14.25 10.82 2.08
CA VAL A 575 13.38 11.99 2.30
C VAL A 575 11.96 11.72 1.81
N ARG A 576 11.78 11.01 0.70
CA ARG A 576 10.46 10.60 0.22
C ARG A 576 9.71 9.76 1.27
N ARG A 577 10.43 8.81 1.91
CA ARG A 577 9.86 7.99 2.98
C ARG A 577 9.67 8.73 4.30
N ARG A 578 10.49 9.77 4.55
CA ARG A 578 10.50 10.54 5.80
C ARG A 578 10.57 12.03 5.50
N PRO A 579 9.48 12.65 5.01
CA PRO A 579 9.47 14.07 4.65
C PRO A 579 9.64 14.99 5.88
N TYR A 580 9.26 14.51 7.06
CA TYR A 580 9.46 15.20 8.34
C TYR A 580 10.74 14.69 9.01
N SER A 581 11.89 15.20 8.59
CA SER A 581 13.19 14.75 9.07
C SER A 581 14.22 15.89 9.09
N VAL A 582 15.29 15.72 9.87
CA VAL A 582 16.49 16.56 9.79
C VAL A 582 17.49 15.87 8.86
N VAL A 583 17.93 16.56 7.83
CA VAL A 583 18.96 16.07 6.92
C VAL A 583 20.29 16.70 7.30
N LEU A 584 21.23 15.89 7.75
CA LEU A 584 22.57 16.33 8.15
C LEU A 584 23.60 15.99 7.06
N PHE A 585 24.21 17.02 6.51
CA PHE A 585 25.40 16.92 5.67
C PHE A 585 26.63 17.17 6.56
N ASP A 586 27.31 16.09 6.94
CA ASP A 586 28.45 16.17 7.88
C ASP A 586 29.74 16.42 7.07
N GLU A 587 30.61 17.35 7.55
CA GLU A 587 31.88 17.75 6.92
C GLU A 587 31.71 18.27 5.47
N ILE A 588 30.84 19.27 5.29
CA ILE A 588 30.44 19.82 3.98
C ILE A 588 31.64 20.29 3.12
N GLU A 589 32.74 20.69 3.77
CA GLU A 589 34.00 21.09 3.08
C GLU A 589 34.63 19.98 2.25
N LYS A 590 34.26 18.71 2.48
CA LYS A 590 34.78 17.55 1.74
C LYS A 590 33.93 17.20 0.52
N ALA A 591 32.74 17.75 0.39
CA ALA A 591 31.79 17.40 -0.67
C ALA A 591 32.29 17.82 -2.04
N HIS A 592 31.98 17.00 -3.06
CA HIS A 592 32.18 17.39 -4.44
C HIS A 592 31.36 18.63 -4.82
N PRO A 593 31.85 19.54 -5.70
CA PRO A 593 31.11 20.73 -6.10
C PRO A 593 29.70 20.48 -6.65
N ASP A 594 29.44 19.35 -7.27
CA ASP A 594 28.11 18.99 -7.78
C ASP A 594 27.10 18.76 -6.64
N VAL A 595 27.52 18.35 -5.45
CA VAL A 595 26.67 18.28 -4.25
C VAL A 595 26.15 19.66 -3.89
N MET A 596 26.99 20.70 -4.00
CA MET A 596 26.60 22.08 -3.73
C MET A 596 25.53 22.57 -4.70
N ASN A 597 25.56 22.14 -5.97
CA ASN A 597 24.52 22.46 -6.95
C ASN A 597 23.18 21.83 -6.60
N ILE A 598 23.17 20.58 -6.11
CA ILE A 598 21.97 19.89 -5.62
C ILE A 598 21.39 20.61 -4.40
N LEU A 599 22.25 20.95 -3.43
CA LEU A 599 21.83 21.69 -2.24
C LEU A 599 21.27 23.05 -2.57
N LEU A 600 21.85 23.79 -3.54
CA LEU A 600 21.30 25.05 -4.03
C LEU A 600 19.87 24.89 -4.54
N GLN A 601 19.59 23.87 -5.32
CA GLN A 601 18.23 23.59 -5.80
C GLN A 601 17.27 23.31 -4.65
N ILE A 602 17.69 22.51 -3.66
CA ILE A 602 16.88 22.21 -2.46
C ILE A 602 16.59 23.49 -1.66
N LEU A 603 17.59 24.36 -1.46
CA LEU A 603 17.47 25.57 -0.68
C LEU A 603 16.61 26.66 -1.37
N ASP A 604 16.58 26.66 -2.70
CA ASP A 604 15.81 27.62 -3.49
C ASP A 604 14.38 27.21 -3.73
N GLU A 605 14.20 25.99 -4.29
CA GLU A 605 12.93 25.49 -4.76
C GLU A 605 12.21 24.62 -3.72
N GLY A 606 12.91 24.13 -2.70
CA GLY A 606 12.42 23.17 -1.75
C GLY A 606 12.17 21.78 -2.35
N LYS A 607 12.54 21.56 -3.61
CA LYS A 607 12.25 20.33 -4.36
C LYS A 607 13.43 19.93 -5.23
N ILE A 608 13.55 18.63 -5.47
CA ILE A 608 14.54 18.09 -6.41
C ILE A 608 13.91 17.00 -7.27
N ASN A 609 14.31 16.93 -8.53
CA ASN A 609 13.91 15.85 -9.41
C ASN A 609 14.91 14.71 -9.30
N GLY A 610 14.46 13.57 -8.79
CA GLY A 610 15.25 12.33 -8.79
C GLY A 610 15.53 11.84 -10.23
N ALA A 611 16.53 10.99 -10.39
CA ALA A 611 16.93 10.46 -11.70
C ALA A 611 15.82 9.69 -12.43
N GLN A 612 14.82 9.15 -11.70
CA GLN A 612 13.64 8.49 -12.26
C GLN A 612 12.55 9.48 -12.70
N GLY A 613 12.81 10.79 -12.65
CA GLY A 613 11.84 11.84 -13.01
C GLY A 613 10.77 12.11 -11.96
N ARG A 614 10.92 11.56 -10.75
CA ARG A 614 10.05 11.85 -9.60
C ARG A 614 10.55 13.09 -8.89
N THR A 615 9.64 14.01 -8.56
CA THR A 615 9.95 15.18 -7.74
C THR A 615 9.86 14.80 -6.26
N VAL A 616 10.90 15.11 -5.48
CA VAL A 616 10.93 14.91 -4.03
C VAL A 616 10.89 16.26 -3.34
N ASP A 617 9.95 16.43 -2.41
CA ASP A 617 9.71 17.67 -1.67
C ASP A 617 10.50 17.67 -0.35
N PHE A 618 11.31 18.71 -0.14
CA PHE A 618 12.12 18.94 1.06
C PHE A 618 11.55 20.05 1.96
N SER A 619 10.40 20.63 1.62
CA SER A 619 9.85 21.79 2.34
C SER A 619 9.62 21.53 3.83
N ASN A 620 9.31 20.29 4.19
CA ASN A 620 9.08 19.85 5.56
C ASN A 620 10.34 19.40 6.30
N THR A 621 11.49 19.30 5.59
CA THR A 621 12.76 18.91 6.20
C THR A 621 13.46 20.11 6.85
N VAL A 622 14.46 19.83 7.69
CA VAL A 622 15.43 20.81 8.19
C VAL A 622 16.80 20.40 7.67
N ILE A 623 17.46 21.29 6.93
CA ILE A 623 18.78 21.03 6.36
C ILE A 623 19.85 21.55 7.29
N CYS A 624 20.69 20.66 7.79
CA CYS A 624 21.83 20.98 8.64
C CYS A 624 23.13 20.58 7.95
N MET A 625 24.09 21.48 7.95
CA MET A 625 25.43 21.25 7.42
C MET A 625 26.45 21.49 8.52
N THR A 626 27.43 20.62 8.69
CA THR A 626 28.54 20.88 9.63
C THR A 626 29.83 21.14 8.90
N SER A 627 30.67 22.02 9.46
CA SER A 627 32.01 22.30 8.93
C SER A 627 33.01 22.47 10.07
N ASN A 628 34.25 22.02 9.84
CA ASN A 628 35.39 22.27 10.70
C ASN A 628 36.27 23.41 10.18
N ALA A 629 35.85 24.13 9.15
CA ALA A 629 36.60 25.25 8.56
C ALA A 629 36.89 26.35 9.59
N GLY A 630 38.06 26.96 9.52
CA GLY A 630 38.48 28.03 10.43
C GLY A 630 38.94 27.57 11.82
N SER A 631 38.93 26.25 12.11
CA SER A 631 39.39 25.73 13.40
C SER A 631 40.95 25.68 13.55
N SER A 632 41.68 25.75 12.43
CA SER A 632 43.15 25.68 12.41
C SER A 632 43.85 27.06 12.48
N ASP A 633 43.13 28.15 12.22
CA ASP A 633 43.73 29.50 12.16
C ASP A 633 43.67 30.23 13.50
N GLN A 634 44.24 29.64 14.55
CA GLN A 634 44.42 30.32 15.86
C GLN A 634 45.57 31.36 15.89
N SER A 635 46.27 31.58 14.77
CA SER A 635 47.58 32.28 14.78
C SER A 635 47.68 33.57 13.95
N ILE A 636 46.59 34.26 13.62
CA ILE A 636 46.71 35.60 13.05
C ILE A 636 46.00 36.62 13.97
N GLY A 637 46.79 37.14 14.91
CA GLY A 637 46.44 38.32 15.68
C GLY A 637 46.25 39.52 14.75
N GLY A 638 45.00 39.81 14.34
CA GLY A 638 44.68 41.05 13.62
C GLY A 638 44.71 42.22 14.56
N LEU A 639 45.71 43.08 14.42
CA LEU A 639 45.73 44.45 14.97
C LEU A 639 44.56 45.22 14.35
N GLY A 640 43.41 45.29 15.03
CA GLY A 640 42.24 46.09 14.64
C GLY A 640 41.52 46.57 15.89
N PHE A 641 41.65 47.84 16.18
CA PHE A 641 40.93 48.55 17.25
C PHE A 641 39.42 48.61 16.92
N ASN A 642 38.55 48.27 17.88
CA ASN A 642 37.10 48.50 17.92
C ASN A 642 36.13 47.48 17.28
N LYS A 643 36.45 46.19 17.21
CA LYS A 643 35.41 45.19 16.97
C LYS A 643 35.25 44.28 18.18
N SER A 644 34.00 43.87 18.51
CA SER A 644 33.77 42.89 19.57
C SER A 644 34.36 41.54 19.16
N GLU A 645 34.78 40.70 20.13
CA GLU A 645 35.30 39.33 19.86
C GLU A 645 34.33 38.50 19.02
N GLU A 646 33.03 38.73 19.17
CA GLU A 646 31.96 38.05 18.44
C GLU A 646 31.97 38.45 16.96
N GLN A 647 32.06 39.73 16.64
CA GLN A 647 32.12 40.21 15.25
C GLN A 647 33.39 39.75 14.52
N LEU A 648 34.49 39.64 15.24
CA LEU A 648 35.73 39.09 14.68
C LEU A 648 35.65 37.58 14.43
N SER A 649 34.93 36.83 15.25
CA SER A 649 34.68 35.41 15.08
C SER A 649 33.77 35.14 13.87
N GLU A 650 32.71 35.91 13.72
CA GLU A 650 31.81 35.78 12.56
C GLU A 650 32.47 36.12 11.23
N GLU A 651 33.29 37.20 11.20
CA GLU A 651 34.05 37.55 9.97
C GLU A 651 35.09 36.48 9.61
N LYS A 652 35.76 35.89 10.60
CA LYS A 652 36.70 34.79 10.36
C LYS A 652 35.96 33.54 9.83
N THR A 653 34.83 33.22 10.45
CA THR A 653 34.00 32.10 10.03
C THR A 653 33.50 32.29 8.57
N ARG A 654 33.02 33.48 8.23
CA ARG A 654 32.57 33.78 6.84
C ARG A 654 33.72 33.70 5.83
N LYS A 655 34.91 34.21 6.19
CA LYS A 655 36.12 34.11 5.35
C LYS A 655 36.56 32.67 5.14
N ALA A 656 36.52 31.85 6.17
CA ALA A 656 36.87 30.43 6.09
C ALA A 656 35.88 29.67 5.22
N LEU A 657 34.56 29.92 5.33
CA LEU A 657 33.54 29.34 4.50
C LEU A 657 33.64 29.79 3.03
N ALA A 658 34.00 31.03 2.77
CA ALA A 658 34.18 31.57 1.43
C ALA A 658 35.33 30.91 0.64
N GLN A 659 36.20 30.14 1.28
CA GLN A 659 37.25 29.39 0.59
C GLN A 659 36.72 28.20 -0.22
N PHE A 660 35.58 27.61 0.18
CA PHE A 660 35.01 26.44 -0.46
C PHE A 660 33.53 26.58 -0.83
N LEU A 661 32.77 27.50 -0.18
CA LEU A 661 31.38 27.80 -0.51
C LEU A 661 31.28 29.08 -1.33
N ARG A 662 30.52 29.04 -2.43
CA ARG A 662 30.25 30.23 -3.25
C ARG A 662 29.42 31.25 -2.48
N PRO A 663 29.59 32.57 -2.70
CA PRO A 663 28.77 33.59 -2.05
C PRO A 663 27.27 33.42 -2.26
N GLU A 664 26.87 32.90 -3.44
CA GLU A 664 25.50 32.57 -3.78
C GLU A 664 24.92 31.52 -2.81
N PHE A 665 25.67 30.47 -2.51
CA PHE A 665 25.26 29.43 -1.58
C PHE A 665 25.05 29.98 -0.15
N LEU A 666 26.00 30.78 0.34
CA LEU A 666 25.91 31.41 1.66
C LEU A 666 24.70 32.36 1.79
N GLY A 667 24.29 33.00 0.69
CA GLY A 667 23.11 33.87 0.65
C GLY A 667 21.77 33.12 0.67
N ARG A 668 21.77 31.78 0.47
CA ARG A 668 20.54 30.97 0.48
C ARG A 668 20.32 30.25 1.81
N VAL A 669 21.36 30.12 2.62
CA VAL A 669 21.27 29.51 3.94
C VAL A 669 20.65 30.50 4.93
N ASP A 670 19.71 30.04 5.75
CA ASP A 670 19.00 30.90 6.70
C ASP A 670 19.91 31.42 7.80
N GLU A 671 20.75 30.55 8.38
CA GLU A 671 21.66 30.94 9.47
C GLU A 671 23.01 30.20 9.38
N VAL A 672 24.09 30.95 9.58
CA VAL A 672 25.45 30.43 9.76
C VAL A 672 25.84 30.61 11.23
N ILE A 673 26.00 29.52 11.93
CA ILE A 673 26.15 29.48 13.39
C ILE A 673 27.54 29.01 13.77
N ALA A 674 28.30 29.90 14.46
CA ALA A 674 29.63 29.61 14.99
C ALA A 674 29.54 29.00 16.40
N PHE A 675 30.10 27.81 16.57
CA PHE A 675 30.20 27.13 17.85
C PHE A 675 31.43 27.63 18.65
N LYS A 676 31.20 28.04 19.87
CA LYS A 676 32.26 28.50 20.78
C LYS A 676 33.06 27.32 21.35
N PRO A 677 34.37 27.48 21.62
CA PRO A 677 35.13 26.46 22.35
C PRO A 677 34.52 26.22 23.75
N LEU A 678 34.59 24.97 24.19
CA LEU A 678 34.02 24.57 25.49
C LEU A 678 34.90 25.02 26.65
N SER A 679 34.32 25.75 27.62
CA SER A 679 34.98 26.10 28.89
C SER A 679 35.08 24.89 29.83
N GLN A 680 35.92 24.97 30.86
CA GLN A 680 36.02 23.90 31.84
C GLN A 680 34.70 23.65 32.57
N GLN A 681 33.98 24.70 32.95
CA GLN A 681 32.65 24.57 33.57
C GLN A 681 31.64 23.92 32.66
N THR A 682 31.69 24.25 31.36
CA THR A 682 30.84 23.61 30.34
C THR A 682 31.16 22.13 30.22
N LEU A 683 32.43 21.74 30.21
CA LEU A 683 32.87 20.35 30.18
C LEU A 683 32.42 19.55 31.42
N GLU A 684 32.44 20.17 32.62
CA GLU A 684 31.91 19.56 33.84
C GLU A 684 30.40 19.28 33.73
N GLY A 685 29.62 20.22 33.17
CA GLY A 685 28.21 20.02 32.90
C GLY A 685 27.95 18.92 31.86
N ILE A 686 28.76 18.87 30.80
CA ILE A 686 28.67 17.82 29.78
C ILE A 686 29.04 16.45 30.39
N ALA A 687 30.05 16.38 31.27
CA ALA A 687 30.41 15.15 31.97
C ALA A 687 29.23 14.63 32.81
N ALA A 688 28.55 15.55 33.54
CA ALA A 688 27.35 15.18 34.30
C ALA A 688 26.25 14.58 33.41
N LEU A 689 25.93 15.21 32.26
CA LEU A 689 24.97 14.67 31.32
C LEU A 689 25.36 13.28 30.77
N MET A 690 26.65 13.10 30.44
CA MET A 690 27.14 11.79 29.95
C MET A 690 27.08 10.70 31.04
N LEU A 691 27.30 11.05 32.31
CA LEU A 691 27.15 10.09 33.41
C LEU A 691 25.69 9.81 33.72
N ASP A 692 24.79 10.78 33.55
CA ASP A 692 23.35 10.60 33.71
C ASP A 692 22.76 9.68 32.64
N GLU A 693 23.39 9.54 31.45
CA GLU A 693 22.99 8.56 30.42
C GLU A 693 23.04 7.12 30.95
N TYR A 694 23.88 6.78 31.94
CA TYR A 694 23.97 5.43 32.50
C TYR A 694 22.90 5.13 33.57
N LYS A 695 22.25 6.15 34.16
CA LYS A 695 21.27 5.98 35.25
C LYS A 695 20.15 4.99 34.89
N PRO A 696 19.43 5.16 33.76
CA PRO A 696 18.32 4.27 33.42
C PRO A 696 18.76 2.80 33.26
N GLY A 697 19.97 2.58 32.70
CA GLY A 697 20.53 1.24 32.51
C GLY A 697 20.91 0.57 33.81
N MET A 698 21.41 1.35 34.82
CA MET A 698 21.73 0.85 36.16
C MET A 698 20.45 0.59 36.98
N GLU A 699 19.50 1.53 36.96
CA GLU A 699 18.19 1.35 37.64
C GLU A 699 17.44 0.14 37.14
N ALA A 700 17.43 -0.12 35.81
CA ALA A 700 16.84 -1.32 35.24
C ALA A 700 17.45 -2.63 35.75
N LYS A 701 18.71 -2.58 36.20
CA LYS A 701 19.40 -3.73 36.84
C LYS A 701 19.28 -3.73 38.37
N GLY A 702 18.52 -2.77 38.95
CA GLY A 702 18.34 -2.62 40.38
C GLY A 702 19.56 -2.09 41.10
N ILE A 703 20.43 -1.31 40.46
CA ILE A 703 21.66 -0.74 41.00
C ILE A 703 21.47 0.76 41.23
N ALA A 704 21.72 1.24 42.45
CA ALA A 704 21.73 2.66 42.77
C ALA A 704 23.02 3.31 42.23
N TYR A 705 22.87 4.28 41.31
CA TYR A 705 23.99 4.92 40.63
C TYR A 705 24.08 6.40 40.99
N SER A 706 25.28 6.86 41.40
CA SER A 706 25.57 8.28 41.70
C SER A 706 27.02 8.64 41.41
N TYR A 707 27.31 9.94 41.32
CA TYR A 707 28.67 10.46 41.11
C TYR A 707 28.91 11.72 41.95
N THR A 708 30.17 11.97 42.28
CA THR A 708 30.57 13.13 43.08
C THR A 708 31.04 14.31 42.23
N PRO A 709 30.96 15.56 42.69
CA PRO A 709 31.54 16.71 41.98
C PRO A 709 33.06 16.61 41.77
N ALA A 710 33.76 15.88 42.67
CA ALA A 710 35.20 15.61 42.54
C ALA A 710 35.49 14.74 41.33
N ALA A 711 34.68 13.71 41.09
CA ALA A 711 34.79 12.86 39.91
C ALA A 711 34.60 13.64 38.58
N LEU A 712 33.65 14.58 38.51
CA LEU A 712 33.43 15.43 37.33
C LEU A 712 34.68 16.25 37.00
N LYS A 713 35.29 16.90 38.01
CA LYS A 713 36.52 17.70 37.84
C LYS A 713 37.70 16.83 37.39
N ALA A 714 37.87 15.67 38.00
CA ALA A 714 38.96 14.75 37.65
C ALA A 714 38.82 14.20 36.20
N LEU A 715 37.59 13.86 35.78
CA LEU A 715 37.31 13.42 34.40
C LEU A 715 37.64 14.52 33.38
N VAL A 716 37.24 15.77 33.68
CA VAL A 716 37.54 16.92 32.81
C VAL A 716 39.03 17.20 32.75
N GLN A 717 39.77 17.18 33.89
CA GLN A 717 41.22 17.37 33.91
C GLN A 717 41.95 16.31 33.06
N LYS A 718 41.57 15.04 33.19
CA LYS A 718 42.12 13.94 32.36
C LYS A 718 41.83 14.12 30.88
N SER A 719 40.74 14.80 30.51
CA SER A 719 40.36 15.06 29.11
C SER A 719 41.04 16.30 28.49
N GLN A 720 41.55 17.24 29.31
CA GLN A 720 42.13 18.51 28.86
C GLN A 720 43.45 18.41 28.09
N GLY A 721 44.11 17.24 28.06
CA GLY A 721 45.25 16.96 27.17
C GLY A 721 44.88 16.69 25.70
N GLY A 722 43.62 16.58 25.38
CA GLY A 722 43.12 16.20 24.05
C GLY A 722 42.70 17.41 23.20
N LYS A 723 42.80 17.25 21.87
CA LYS A 723 42.45 18.27 20.88
C LYS A 723 40.96 18.25 20.47
N PHE A 724 40.14 17.28 20.97
CA PHE A 724 38.83 16.97 20.47
C PHE A 724 37.66 17.24 21.42
N GLY A 725 37.86 18.05 22.47
CA GLY A 725 36.82 18.53 23.37
C GLY A 725 35.95 17.42 24.00
N ALA A 726 34.63 17.49 23.85
CA ALA A 726 33.71 16.53 24.45
C ALA A 726 33.90 15.08 23.94
N ARG A 727 34.52 14.84 22.78
CA ARG A 727 34.87 13.48 22.28
C ARG A 727 35.94 12.84 23.14
N ASP A 728 36.94 13.60 23.54
CA ASP A 728 38.00 13.11 24.44
C ASP A 728 37.44 12.82 25.84
N LEU A 729 36.55 13.69 26.34
CA LEU A 729 35.83 13.46 27.59
C LEU A 729 35.01 12.15 27.56
N ARG A 730 34.28 11.89 26.53
CA ARG A 730 33.53 10.63 26.37
C ARG A 730 34.44 9.41 26.35
N ARG A 731 35.61 9.51 25.72
CA ARG A 731 36.60 8.43 25.72
C ARG A 731 37.20 8.20 27.13
N VAL A 732 37.42 9.26 27.90
CA VAL A 732 37.89 9.14 29.27
C VAL A 732 36.82 8.51 30.16
N ILE A 733 35.57 8.96 30.06
CA ILE A 733 34.44 8.40 30.82
C ILE A 733 34.28 6.90 30.51
N ARG A 734 34.37 6.51 29.25
CA ARG A 734 34.28 5.09 28.86
C ARG A 734 35.33 4.26 29.59
N LYS A 735 36.61 4.66 29.49
CA LYS A 735 37.70 3.91 30.11
C LYS A 735 37.69 3.93 31.63
N ALA A 736 37.28 5.04 32.24
CA ALA A 736 37.37 5.19 33.69
C ALA A 736 36.11 4.76 34.46
N VAL A 737 34.95 4.72 33.77
CA VAL A 737 33.67 4.43 34.42
C VAL A 737 32.97 3.26 33.77
N GLU A 738 32.76 3.28 32.41
CA GLU A 738 31.97 2.27 31.72
C GLU A 738 32.64 0.88 31.70
N ASP A 739 33.91 0.84 31.29
CA ASP A 739 34.66 -0.43 31.23
C ASP A 739 34.78 -1.10 32.62
N PRO A 740 35.22 -0.40 33.71
CA PRO A 740 35.32 -1.01 35.04
C PRO A 740 33.93 -1.33 35.65
N ALA A 741 32.89 -0.56 35.36
CA ALA A 741 31.54 -0.88 35.82
C ALA A 741 31.00 -2.14 35.14
N ALA A 742 31.27 -2.31 33.82
CA ALA A 742 30.91 -3.50 33.09
C ALA A 742 31.64 -4.75 33.62
N GLU A 743 32.95 -4.66 33.94
CA GLU A 743 33.72 -5.75 34.57
C GLU A 743 33.06 -6.19 35.87
N ARG A 744 32.74 -5.25 36.77
CA ARG A 744 32.10 -5.52 38.07
C ARG A 744 30.70 -6.15 37.92
N LEU A 745 29.95 -5.80 36.87
CA LEU A 745 28.66 -6.43 36.56
C LEU A 745 28.85 -7.87 36.11
N ILE A 746 29.86 -8.14 35.29
CA ILE A 746 30.18 -9.47 34.75
C ILE A 746 30.74 -10.39 35.84
N ASP A 747 31.62 -9.88 36.67
CA ASP A 747 32.23 -10.66 37.77
C ASP A 747 31.27 -10.89 38.95
N GLY A 748 30.08 -10.30 38.93
CA GLY A 748 29.07 -10.43 39.97
C GLY A 748 29.41 -9.62 41.26
N SER A 749 30.49 -8.83 41.28
CA SER A 749 30.84 -7.95 42.39
C SER A 749 29.89 -6.76 42.55
N LEU A 750 29.13 -6.40 41.49
CA LEU A 750 28.05 -5.43 41.49
C LEU A 750 26.73 -6.19 41.16
N ALA A 751 26.04 -6.66 42.20
CA ALA A 751 24.77 -7.38 42.07
C ALA A 751 23.57 -6.43 42.18
N SER A 752 22.38 -6.92 41.82
CA SER A 752 21.11 -6.20 42.01
C SER A 752 20.91 -5.87 43.50
N GLY A 753 20.58 -4.61 43.80
CA GLY A 753 20.53 -4.05 45.15
C GLY A 753 21.83 -3.39 45.59
N GLY A 754 22.89 -3.44 44.78
CA GLY A 754 24.18 -2.75 45.05
C GLY A 754 24.13 -1.27 44.70
N THR A 755 25.14 -0.54 45.17
CA THR A 755 25.33 0.89 44.91
C THR A 755 26.64 1.09 44.17
N LEU A 756 26.63 1.87 43.10
CA LEU A 756 27.82 2.28 42.36
C LEU A 756 28.00 3.79 42.47
N VAL A 757 29.04 4.22 43.17
CA VAL A 757 29.40 5.63 43.30
C VAL A 757 30.68 5.93 42.53
N VAL A 758 30.61 6.83 41.56
CA VAL A 758 31.77 7.31 40.82
C VAL A 758 32.38 8.46 41.62
N ASP A 759 33.60 8.29 42.15
CA ASP A 759 34.33 9.25 42.97
C ASP A 759 35.76 9.47 42.44
N ALA A 760 36.48 10.44 42.99
CA ALA A 760 37.88 10.68 42.70
C ALA A 760 38.69 10.64 43.98
N ASP A 761 39.90 10.10 43.94
CA ASP A 761 40.85 10.13 45.03
C ASP A 761 41.59 11.48 45.13
N GLU A 762 42.44 11.63 46.15
CA GLU A 762 43.27 12.83 46.37
C GLU A 762 44.25 13.09 45.22
N ASN A 763 44.57 12.09 44.41
CA ASN A 763 45.46 12.19 43.25
C ASN A 763 44.72 12.47 41.95
N GLY A 764 43.37 12.59 41.99
CA GLY A 764 42.54 12.79 40.79
C GLY A 764 42.30 11.51 39.96
N GLU A 765 42.58 10.30 40.53
CA GLU A 765 42.21 9.04 39.89
C GLU A 765 40.73 8.71 40.15
N ILE A 766 40.04 8.20 39.16
CA ILE A 766 38.60 7.83 39.26
C ILE A 766 38.51 6.49 39.97
N ILE A 767 37.71 6.43 41.01
CA ILE A 767 37.45 5.25 41.83
C ILE A 767 35.95 4.94 41.75
N LEU A 768 35.61 3.69 41.52
CA LEU A 768 34.25 3.17 41.63
C LEU A 768 34.06 2.56 43.03
N LYS A 769 33.20 3.14 43.85
CA LYS A 769 32.85 2.65 45.19
C LYS A 769 31.54 1.90 45.18
#